data_01af8522e0e2e9a8060f5c0eb8595ca0
#
_entry.id   01af8522e0e2e9a8060f5c0eb8595ca0
#
_cell.length_a   1.000
_cell.length_b   1.000
_cell.length_c   1.000
_cell.angle_alpha   90.00
_cell.angle_beta   90.00
_cell.angle_gamma   90.00
#
_symmetry.space_group_name_H-M   'P 1'
#
loop_
_entity.id
_entity.type
_entity.pdbx_description
1 polymer ?
#
loop_
_entity_poly.entity_id
_entity_poly.type
_entity_poly.pdbx_seq_one_letter_code
_entity_poly.pdbx_strand_id
1 'polypeptide(L)'
;MKKNWKFATMALVAGMSLFAVSCSDDTPANENGGDNGGNEETYVLDKDITENLTLETGKSYTLNGGIHVKPGVTLTIQPGVTLTAKYDDKVDYILVEQGAKIDAQGTASQPIIMTSEKKEPGAWGGLHICGYAHTNNGTGSSEIGNAAYGGSDDSDNSGILRYIRLEYTGYAFDEEHEANGVSFYGVGNGTTVEHLQAYMGSDDGFEFFGGSVNVKYLVATDCSDDSFDWTEGWNGKGQYLVAYQANENELGYACDCLMECDNNGTNYAASPVAHPVLSNITLVGNGSDSQGMRLRAGTEVELYNAIIVGKGKPLTVETAETENALKNGTSKLEYVTISGELSSKENIYTNADFVGIETNQTNVTPLLTNYYVGTVAGGTKVNDSFFDTAEYRGAVPADNDWTAGWTLTSGTEAAVEPETLQGELTGEKTLSQGQTYYLTGEYTVKAGATLNIEPGVTLIAKHDDVVDYILIEQGAKINAEGTADAPIVMTSEKKEPGAWGGLHICGYAHTNAAGGTGKSEIGNATYGGNDDNDNSGVLKYIRLEYTGYAFDEEHEANGVSFYGVGNGTTVEHLQAYQGSDDGFEFFGGSVNVKYMVATDCSDDSFDWTEGWNGKAQFLVAYQSTEDELGYACDCLMECDNNGSNYAATPVAHPVIANATLVGNGGDAQGVRLRAGTQVELYNTLITGKEKPLTVETAETENALKEGTSKLEYVAISKELTSKENIYTNADFAQAAGNLTNQTFSWTDKYVGTADGGKDLSADSFFAKTNYKGAVKADEDWTAGWTL
;
A
#
# COMPACT_ATOMS: atom_id res chain seq x y z
N MET A 1 -6.00 9.35 46.89
CA MET A 1 -5.15 10.41 47.51
C MET A 1 -4.77 11.38 46.39
N LYS A 2 -5.33 12.59 46.46
CA LYS A 2 -5.13 13.60 45.39
C LYS A 2 -3.66 14.10 45.41
N LYS A 3 -2.93 14.02 44.34
CA LYS A 3 -1.64 14.70 44.12
C LYS A 3 -1.85 15.88 43.18
N ASN A 4 -1.81 17.09 43.72
CA ASN A 4 -1.81 18.34 42.98
C ASN A 4 -0.47 18.55 42.27
N TRP A 5 -0.46 18.68 40.99
CA TRP A 5 0.64 19.25 40.24
C TRP A 5 0.30 20.68 39.79
N LYS A 6 1.10 21.64 40.21
CA LYS A 6 0.97 23.06 39.86
C LYS A 6 1.86 23.32 38.64
N PHE A 7 1.26 23.77 37.56
CA PHE A 7 1.99 24.39 36.44
C PHE A 7 2.37 25.83 36.79
N ALA A 8 3.63 26.19 36.57
CA ALA A 8 4.14 27.54 36.74
C ALA A 8 4.05 28.28 35.39
N THR A 9 3.18 29.26 35.35
CA THR A 9 3.02 30.20 34.22
C THR A 9 4.19 31.20 34.23
N MET A 10 4.91 31.34 33.13
CA MET A 10 5.83 32.44 32.91
C MET A 10 5.32 33.30 31.75
N ALA A 11 4.76 34.46 32.13
CA ALA A 11 4.35 35.50 31.20
C ALA A 11 5.55 36.34 30.75
N LEU A 12 5.65 36.63 29.47
CA LEU A 12 6.47 37.75 28.98
C LEU A 12 5.67 38.61 28.00
N VAL A 13 5.75 39.94 28.28
CA VAL A 13 4.86 40.97 27.76
C VAL A 13 5.52 41.74 26.59
N ALA A 14 4.64 42.10 25.68
CA ALA A 14 4.55 43.33 24.88
C ALA A 14 5.40 43.57 23.65
N GLY A 15 4.69 44.00 22.62
CA GLY A 15 5.21 44.79 21.48
C GLY A 15 4.13 45.12 20.46
N MET A 16 3.24 46.07 20.77
CA MET A 16 2.31 46.67 19.81
C MET A 16 3.01 47.43 18.69
N SER A 17 2.53 47.33 17.48
CA SER A 17 2.42 48.47 16.55
C SER A 17 1.31 48.24 15.52
N LEU A 18 0.31 49.09 15.64
CA LEU A 18 -0.80 49.29 14.69
C LEU A 18 -0.25 49.95 13.39
N PHE A 19 -0.83 49.53 12.29
CA PHE A 19 -1.24 50.47 11.22
C PHE A 19 -2.50 49.95 10.51
N ALA A 20 -3.46 50.87 10.41
CA ALA A 20 -4.77 50.68 9.84
C ALA A 20 -4.88 51.32 8.47
N VAL A 21 -5.99 50.96 7.74
CA VAL A 21 -6.68 51.72 6.66
C VAL A 21 -6.16 51.37 5.25
N SER A 22 -6.96 51.03 4.20
CA SER A 22 -8.30 51.41 3.80
C SER A 22 -8.72 50.63 2.55
N CYS A 23 -10.05 50.43 2.40
CA CYS A 23 -10.72 49.95 1.18
C CYS A 23 -10.53 50.83 -0.04
N SER A 24 -10.53 50.23 -1.25
CA SER A 24 -11.36 50.65 -2.38
C SER A 24 -11.28 49.67 -3.56
N ASP A 25 -12.44 49.39 -4.15
CA ASP A 25 -12.67 48.66 -5.40
C ASP A 25 -11.90 49.22 -6.58
N ASP A 26 -11.47 48.33 -7.50
CA ASP A 26 -11.80 48.36 -8.93
C ASP A 26 -10.90 47.34 -9.71
N THR A 27 -11.55 46.45 -10.47
CA THR A 27 -10.95 45.64 -11.56
C THR A 27 -10.95 46.45 -12.87
N PRO A 28 -10.27 46.07 -13.99
CA PRO A 28 -9.37 44.95 -14.28
C PRO A 28 -8.10 45.33 -15.07
N ALA A 29 -7.09 44.44 -15.17
CA ALA A 29 -6.40 44.13 -16.42
C ALA A 29 -5.21 43.17 -16.22
N ASN A 30 -5.24 42.23 -17.07
CA ASN A 30 -4.29 41.17 -17.44
C ASN A 30 -2.85 41.69 -17.63
N GLU A 31 -1.86 40.99 -17.02
CA GLU A 31 -0.55 40.79 -17.65
C GLU A 31 0.22 39.65 -16.96
N ASN A 32 0.81 38.80 -17.78
CA ASN A 32 1.62 37.63 -17.48
C ASN A 32 2.84 37.93 -16.62
N GLY A 33 3.15 37.05 -15.71
CA GLY A 33 4.42 36.92 -15.00
C GLY A 33 4.37 35.71 -14.09
N GLY A 34 4.93 34.60 -14.56
CA GLY A 34 4.93 33.32 -13.80
C GLY A 34 5.73 33.40 -12.51
N ASP A 35 5.17 32.81 -11.53
CA ASP A 35 5.85 32.26 -10.36
C ASP A 35 5.10 30.98 -10.00
N ASN A 36 5.60 29.84 -10.46
CA ASN A 36 5.10 28.51 -10.11
C ASN A 36 5.82 28.04 -8.84
N GLY A 37 5.41 28.56 -7.71
CA GLY A 37 5.57 27.88 -6.44
C GLY A 37 4.38 26.92 -6.31
N GLY A 38 4.57 25.63 -6.51
CA GLY A 38 3.58 24.59 -6.26
C GLY A 38 3.21 24.59 -4.78
N ASN A 39 2.13 25.28 -4.40
CA ASN A 39 1.43 25.00 -3.16
C ASN A 39 0.61 23.74 -3.41
N GLU A 40 0.89 22.63 -2.71
CA GLU A 40 -0.13 21.61 -2.50
C GLU A 40 -1.41 22.30 -2.05
N GLU A 41 -2.50 22.17 -2.80
CA GLU A 41 -3.80 22.69 -2.36
C GLU A 41 -4.27 21.86 -1.15
N THR A 42 -3.90 22.31 0.03
CA THR A 42 -4.42 21.72 1.27
C THR A 42 -5.88 22.15 1.44
N TYR A 43 -6.77 21.18 1.36
CA TYR A 43 -8.20 21.40 1.52
C TYR A 43 -8.54 21.48 3.02
N VAL A 44 -9.07 22.63 3.47
CA VAL A 44 -9.39 22.82 4.89
C VAL A 44 -10.85 22.52 5.15
N LEU A 45 -11.12 21.60 6.08
CA LEU A 45 -12.44 21.35 6.66
C LEU A 45 -12.59 22.21 7.92
N ASP A 46 -13.38 23.28 7.83
CA ASP A 46 -13.60 24.25 8.91
C ASP A 46 -15.08 24.56 9.17
N LYS A 47 -15.98 23.76 8.61
CA LYS A 47 -17.44 23.94 8.70
C LYS A 47 -18.15 22.60 8.72
N ASP A 48 -19.33 22.58 9.36
CA ASP A 48 -20.26 21.46 9.29
C ASP A 48 -20.55 21.01 7.87
N ILE A 49 -20.60 19.70 7.66
CA ILE A 49 -20.88 19.07 6.38
C ILE A 49 -22.39 18.95 6.24
N THR A 50 -22.98 19.83 5.42
CA THR A 50 -24.44 19.96 5.21
C THR A 50 -24.90 19.39 3.86
N GLU A 51 -23.96 18.96 3.02
CA GLU A 51 -24.18 18.30 1.72
C GLU A 51 -23.21 17.13 1.60
N ASN A 52 -23.49 16.15 0.75
CA ASN A 52 -22.59 15.02 0.55
C ASN A 52 -21.20 15.52 0.12
N LEU A 53 -20.19 15.09 0.83
CA LEU A 53 -18.79 15.46 0.59
C LEU A 53 -17.95 14.22 0.36
N THR A 54 -17.06 14.27 -0.63
CA THR A 54 -16.05 13.22 -0.86
C THR A 54 -14.66 13.80 -0.66
N LEU A 55 -13.88 13.16 0.20
CA LEU A 55 -12.44 13.38 0.34
C LEU A 55 -11.75 12.40 -0.60
N GLU A 56 -10.98 12.94 -1.55
CA GLU A 56 -10.46 12.19 -2.69
C GLU A 56 -9.03 11.68 -2.46
N THR A 57 -8.71 10.48 -2.96
CA THR A 57 -7.36 9.90 -2.97
C THR A 57 -6.34 10.88 -3.55
N GLY A 58 -5.14 10.91 -2.94
CA GLY A 58 -4.03 11.77 -3.38
C GLY A 58 -4.18 13.24 -3.01
N LYS A 59 -5.16 13.59 -2.18
CA LYS A 59 -5.33 14.93 -1.63
C LYS A 59 -5.10 14.94 -0.13
N SER A 60 -4.49 16.02 0.38
CA SER A 60 -4.28 16.26 1.81
C SER A 60 -5.36 17.18 2.37
N TYR A 61 -5.92 16.81 3.51
CA TYR A 61 -7.00 17.56 4.17
C TYR A 61 -6.57 17.98 5.56
N THR A 62 -6.85 19.22 5.90
CA THR A 62 -6.65 19.77 7.27
C THR A 62 -8.01 19.93 7.95
N LEU A 63 -8.16 19.35 9.12
CA LEU A 63 -9.30 19.56 10.01
C LEU A 63 -9.02 20.80 10.88
N ASN A 64 -9.94 21.76 10.96
CA ASN A 64 -9.78 23.00 11.72
C ASN A 64 -11.07 23.34 12.47
N GLY A 65 -11.27 22.71 13.60
CA GLY A 65 -12.42 22.78 14.49
C GLY A 65 -13.28 21.53 14.48
N GLY A 66 -14.26 21.46 15.36
CA GLY A 66 -15.22 20.36 15.40
C GLY A 66 -16.14 20.39 14.19
N ILE A 67 -16.19 19.31 13.42
CA ILE A 67 -16.95 19.17 12.19
C ILE A 67 -18.09 18.17 12.40
N HIS A 68 -19.33 18.63 12.21
CA HIS A 68 -20.51 17.76 12.27
C HIS A 68 -20.96 17.35 10.86
N VAL A 69 -21.14 16.06 10.64
CA VAL A 69 -21.83 15.53 9.46
C VAL A 69 -23.33 15.53 9.79
N LYS A 70 -24.10 16.36 9.10
CA LYS A 70 -25.50 16.62 9.46
C LYS A 70 -26.46 15.52 8.97
N PRO A 71 -27.63 15.33 9.62
CA PRO A 71 -28.59 14.30 9.25
C PRO A 71 -28.94 14.30 7.76
N GLY A 72 -28.94 13.11 7.13
CA GLY A 72 -29.23 12.93 5.71
C GLY A 72 -28.03 13.16 4.79
N VAL A 73 -26.85 13.48 5.33
CA VAL A 73 -25.61 13.74 4.58
C VAL A 73 -24.65 12.54 4.73
N THR A 74 -23.88 12.29 3.70
CA THR A 74 -22.80 11.29 3.73
C THR A 74 -21.44 11.97 3.53
N LEU A 75 -20.52 11.73 4.47
CA LEU A 75 -19.09 11.99 4.31
C LEU A 75 -18.44 10.75 3.72
N THR A 76 -17.95 10.83 2.50
CA THR A 76 -17.17 9.76 1.84
C THR A 76 -15.69 10.04 1.94
N ILE A 77 -14.88 9.07 2.36
CA ILE A 77 -13.43 9.20 2.45
C ILE A 77 -12.80 8.05 1.64
N GLN A 78 -12.08 8.41 0.59
CA GLN A 78 -11.46 7.44 -0.30
C GLN A 78 -10.17 6.82 0.28
N PRO A 79 -9.72 5.65 -0.23
CA PRO A 79 -8.48 5.01 0.20
C PRO A 79 -7.26 5.94 0.12
N GLY A 80 -6.36 5.85 1.10
CA GLY A 80 -5.11 6.62 1.14
C GLY A 80 -5.25 8.11 1.47
N VAL A 81 -6.46 8.58 1.81
CA VAL A 81 -6.66 9.95 2.29
C VAL A 81 -6.01 10.13 3.65
N THR A 82 -5.24 11.21 3.80
CA THR A 82 -4.76 11.68 5.11
C THR A 82 -5.53 12.93 5.53
N LEU A 83 -6.12 12.89 6.73
CA LEU A 83 -6.79 13.99 7.38
C LEU A 83 -5.99 14.40 8.63
N THR A 84 -5.45 15.60 8.64
CA THR A 84 -4.59 16.09 9.71
C THR A 84 -5.33 17.15 10.53
N ALA A 85 -5.57 16.88 11.80
CA ALA A 85 -6.09 17.86 12.74
C ALA A 85 -5.06 18.94 13.02
N LYS A 86 -5.48 20.21 12.97
CA LYS A 86 -4.61 21.34 13.19
C LYS A 86 -4.38 21.53 14.68
N TYR A 87 -3.17 21.83 15.07
CA TYR A 87 -2.84 22.10 16.46
C TYR A 87 -2.86 23.61 16.74
N ASP A 88 -4.06 24.15 17.03
CA ASP A 88 -4.25 25.56 17.37
C ASP A 88 -5.21 25.73 18.58
N ASP A 89 -5.81 26.90 18.75
CA ASP A 89 -6.72 27.18 19.88
C ASP A 89 -8.12 26.53 19.74
N LYS A 90 -8.39 25.78 18.66
CA LYS A 90 -9.64 25.07 18.45
C LYS A 90 -9.46 23.59 18.75
N VAL A 91 -10.54 22.94 19.12
CA VAL A 91 -10.58 21.50 19.28
C VAL A 91 -11.11 20.86 17.99
N ASP A 92 -10.31 20.05 17.39
CA ASP A 92 -10.63 19.33 16.15
C ASP A 92 -11.26 17.98 16.48
N TYR A 93 -12.38 17.67 15.87
CA TYR A 93 -13.03 16.35 15.93
C TYR A 93 -13.98 16.16 14.74
N ILE A 94 -14.35 14.93 14.45
CA ILE A 94 -15.40 14.60 13.49
C ILE A 94 -16.56 13.95 14.24
N LEU A 95 -17.77 14.49 14.10
CA LEU A 95 -18.97 13.93 14.69
C LEU A 95 -20.02 13.64 13.61
N VAL A 96 -20.41 12.38 13.48
CA VAL A 96 -21.47 11.91 12.59
C VAL A 96 -22.77 11.89 13.38
N GLU A 97 -23.67 12.86 13.13
CA GLU A 97 -24.94 12.99 13.84
C GLU A 97 -25.93 11.87 13.47
N GLN A 98 -26.93 11.61 14.32
CA GLN A 98 -27.99 10.64 14.03
C GLN A 98 -28.62 10.87 12.64
N GLY A 99 -28.66 9.82 11.82
CA GLY A 99 -29.19 9.88 10.45
C GLY A 99 -28.22 10.47 9.42
N ALA A 100 -27.02 10.87 9.82
CA ALA A 100 -25.90 11.08 8.91
C ALA A 100 -25.16 9.78 8.64
N LYS A 101 -24.23 9.78 7.68
CA LYS A 101 -23.40 8.61 7.35
C LYS A 101 -21.94 8.98 7.13
N ILE A 102 -21.07 8.06 7.49
CA ILE A 102 -19.67 8.06 7.06
C ILE A 102 -19.40 6.83 6.20
N ASP A 103 -18.85 7.02 5.00
CA ASP A 103 -18.42 5.97 4.10
C ASP A 103 -16.90 6.11 3.88
N ALA A 104 -16.13 5.52 4.79
CA ALA A 104 -14.68 5.62 4.86
C ALA A 104 -14.07 4.24 4.65
N GLN A 105 -13.66 3.96 3.41
CA GLN A 105 -13.19 2.65 2.99
C GLN A 105 -11.76 2.72 2.45
N GLY A 106 -10.77 2.61 3.35
CA GLY A 106 -9.38 2.38 3.00
C GLY A 106 -9.12 0.93 2.58
N THR A 107 -7.86 0.62 2.33
CA THR A 107 -7.34 -0.74 2.08
C THR A 107 -6.09 -0.97 2.91
N ALA A 108 -5.62 -2.22 3.03
CA ALA A 108 -4.37 -2.50 3.73
C ALA A 108 -3.16 -1.77 3.13
N SER A 109 -3.12 -1.60 1.80
CA SER A 109 -2.06 -0.86 1.12
C SER A 109 -2.28 0.67 1.06
N GLN A 110 -3.51 1.13 1.30
CA GLN A 110 -3.90 2.54 1.29
C GLN A 110 -4.88 2.82 2.44
N PRO A 111 -4.44 2.72 3.70
CA PRO A 111 -5.30 3.03 4.83
C PRO A 111 -5.68 4.52 4.84
N ILE A 112 -6.84 4.83 5.36
CA ILE A 112 -7.22 6.20 5.68
C ILE A 112 -6.52 6.57 7.00
N ILE A 113 -5.82 7.71 7.02
CA ILE A 113 -5.10 8.17 8.21
C ILE A 113 -5.79 9.42 8.74
N MET A 114 -6.21 9.37 10.00
CA MET A 114 -6.73 10.52 10.75
C MET A 114 -5.76 10.82 11.89
N THR A 115 -5.06 11.93 11.82
CA THR A 115 -3.93 12.25 12.70
C THR A 115 -3.93 13.73 13.09
N SER A 116 -2.91 14.20 13.78
CA SER A 116 -2.74 15.60 14.15
C SER A 116 -1.37 16.13 13.71
N GLU A 117 -1.25 17.44 13.52
CA GLU A 117 0.04 18.12 13.34
C GLU A 117 0.97 17.85 14.53
N LYS A 118 0.41 17.80 15.75
CA LYS A 118 1.14 17.41 16.95
C LYS A 118 1.02 15.93 17.20
N LYS A 119 2.12 15.23 17.15
CA LYS A 119 2.22 13.78 17.33
C LYS A 119 2.35 13.38 18.82
N GLU A 120 1.37 13.79 19.64
CA GLU A 120 1.32 13.50 21.07
C GLU A 120 -0.10 13.07 21.45
N PRO A 121 -0.28 12.13 22.40
CA PRO A 121 -1.60 11.76 22.91
C PRO A 121 -2.40 13.00 23.34
N GLY A 122 -3.70 13.03 23.04
CA GLY A 122 -4.58 14.15 23.37
C GLY A 122 -4.52 15.34 22.41
N ALA A 123 -3.85 15.20 21.26
CA ALA A 123 -3.70 16.32 20.33
C ALA A 123 -4.97 16.73 19.60
N TRP A 124 -5.96 15.84 19.48
CA TRP A 124 -7.26 16.13 18.84
C TRP A 124 -8.37 15.19 19.35
N GLY A 125 -9.62 15.48 18.99
CA GLY A 125 -10.81 14.88 19.58
C GLY A 125 -11.38 13.65 18.85
N GLY A 126 -10.71 13.02 17.92
CA GLY A 126 -11.11 11.72 17.36
C GLY A 126 -12.39 11.73 16.49
N LEU A 127 -13.02 10.55 16.38
CA LEU A 127 -14.20 10.27 15.55
C LEU A 127 -15.38 9.81 16.41
N HIS A 128 -16.50 10.50 16.34
CA HIS A 128 -17.71 10.22 17.11
C HIS A 128 -18.88 9.90 16.20
N ILE A 129 -19.63 8.82 16.49
CA ILE A 129 -20.74 8.36 15.66
C ILE A 129 -21.98 8.17 16.51
N CYS A 130 -23.05 8.90 16.19
CA CYS A 130 -24.32 8.85 16.88
C CYS A 130 -25.37 8.09 16.07
N GLY A 131 -25.89 6.99 16.63
CA GLY A 131 -26.90 6.15 15.99
C GLY A 131 -28.25 6.14 16.73
N TYR A 132 -29.21 5.40 16.17
CA TYR A 132 -30.59 5.26 16.69
C TYR A 132 -30.80 3.94 17.44
N ALA A 133 -29.76 3.13 17.69
CA ALA A 133 -29.92 1.90 18.45
C ALA A 133 -30.17 2.17 19.95
N HIS A 134 -30.48 1.13 20.71
CA HIS A 134 -30.82 1.25 22.11
C HIS A 134 -29.64 1.73 22.97
N THR A 135 -29.97 2.41 24.06
CA THR A 135 -29.09 2.54 25.25
C THR A 135 -29.89 2.29 26.51
N ASN A 136 -29.29 1.86 27.60
CA ASN A 136 -29.97 1.63 28.84
C ASN A 136 -30.12 2.92 29.68
N ASN A 137 -29.62 4.05 29.20
CA ASN A 137 -29.89 5.41 29.65
C ASN A 137 -31.02 6.11 28.86
N GLY A 138 -31.56 5.43 27.82
CA GLY A 138 -32.54 6.01 26.90
C GLY A 138 -31.87 6.86 25.82
N THR A 139 -32.29 8.09 25.60
CA THR A 139 -31.62 9.02 24.68
C THR A 139 -30.64 9.90 25.44
N GLY A 140 -29.42 10.01 24.92
CA GLY A 140 -28.35 10.82 25.50
C GLY A 140 -27.88 11.94 24.58
N SER A 141 -26.88 12.65 25.03
CA SER A 141 -26.08 13.58 24.25
C SER A 141 -24.63 13.12 24.29
N SER A 142 -23.95 13.09 23.14
CA SER A 142 -22.54 12.73 23.06
C SER A 142 -21.70 13.65 23.95
N GLU A 143 -20.67 13.12 24.56
CA GLU A 143 -19.73 13.87 25.40
C GLU A 143 -19.09 15.00 24.61
N ILE A 144 -18.75 14.72 23.37
CA ILE A 144 -18.17 15.68 22.45
C ILE A 144 -19.23 16.15 21.45
N GLY A 145 -19.31 17.48 21.21
CA GLY A 145 -20.20 18.08 20.23
C GLY A 145 -21.67 18.10 20.63
N ASN A 146 -22.07 17.48 21.77
CA ASN A 146 -23.41 17.51 22.33
C ASN A 146 -24.51 17.10 21.32
N ALA A 147 -24.26 16.06 20.53
CA ALA A 147 -25.23 15.52 19.58
C ALA A 147 -26.10 14.44 20.22
N ALA A 148 -27.38 14.39 19.84
CA ALA A 148 -28.29 13.38 20.34
C ALA A 148 -27.93 11.98 19.85
N TYR A 149 -28.08 10.96 20.69
CA TYR A 149 -27.94 9.55 20.33
C TYR A 149 -28.94 8.66 21.09
N GLY A 150 -28.99 7.40 20.65
CA GLY A 150 -29.88 6.41 21.25
C GLY A 150 -31.30 6.42 20.65
N GLY A 151 -32.01 5.35 20.86
CA GLY A 151 -33.35 5.12 20.29
C GLY A 151 -33.80 3.69 20.50
N SER A 152 -34.34 3.06 19.45
CA SER A 152 -34.81 1.67 19.47
C SER A 152 -34.61 0.94 18.13
N ASP A 153 -33.81 1.45 17.26
CA ASP A 153 -33.49 0.83 15.98
C ASP A 153 -32.11 0.18 16.02
N ASP A 154 -32.05 -1.04 16.53
CA ASP A 154 -30.80 -1.81 16.60
C ASP A 154 -30.25 -2.19 15.22
N SER A 155 -31.01 -2.01 14.15
CA SER A 155 -30.57 -2.19 12.76
C SER A 155 -30.09 -0.88 12.12
N ASP A 156 -29.99 0.20 12.86
CA ASP A 156 -29.47 1.49 12.39
C ASP A 156 -28.13 1.33 11.66
N ASN A 157 -27.96 2.15 10.63
CA ASN A 157 -26.80 2.11 9.76
C ASN A 157 -26.20 3.51 9.60
N SER A 158 -25.13 3.77 10.31
CA SER A 158 -24.34 5.02 10.25
C SER A 158 -23.24 5.00 9.18
N GLY A 159 -23.08 3.91 8.41
CA GLY A 159 -22.14 3.82 7.28
C GLY A 159 -21.19 2.65 7.30
N ILE A 160 -20.00 2.86 6.73
CA ILE A 160 -18.95 1.85 6.57
C ILE A 160 -17.61 2.47 6.98
N LEU A 161 -16.89 1.78 7.87
CA LEU A 161 -15.55 2.15 8.32
C LEU A 161 -14.62 0.95 8.08
N ARG A 162 -13.61 1.14 7.24
CA ARG A 162 -12.62 0.09 6.90
C ARG A 162 -11.23 0.66 6.73
N TYR A 163 -10.21 -0.03 7.27
CA TYR A 163 -8.82 0.34 7.18
C TYR A 163 -8.57 1.82 7.49
N ILE A 164 -8.95 2.19 8.72
CA ILE A 164 -8.77 3.55 9.24
C ILE A 164 -7.81 3.51 10.43
N ARG A 165 -6.83 4.40 10.43
CA ARG A 165 -5.93 4.61 11.55
C ARG A 165 -6.19 5.98 12.16
N LEU A 166 -6.53 6.01 13.45
CA LEU A 166 -6.71 7.21 14.24
C LEU A 166 -5.51 7.35 15.19
N GLU A 167 -4.81 8.45 15.10
CA GLU A 167 -3.56 8.67 15.83
C GLU A 167 -3.64 9.89 16.73
N TYR A 168 -3.14 9.79 17.98
CA TYR A 168 -3.00 10.91 18.93
C TYR A 168 -4.29 11.58 19.35
N THR A 169 -5.37 10.83 19.42
CA THR A 169 -6.68 11.24 19.92
C THR A 169 -6.68 11.46 21.44
N GLY A 170 -7.81 11.76 22.04
CA GLY A 170 -7.93 11.83 23.50
C GLY A 170 -7.94 13.25 24.04
N TYR A 171 -8.36 14.28 23.26
CA TYR A 171 -8.41 15.64 23.77
C TYR A 171 -9.39 15.78 24.95
N ALA A 172 -8.88 16.24 26.08
CA ALA A 172 -9.70 16.52 27.27
C ALA A 172 -10.33 17.91 27.18
N PHE A 173 -11.66 17.97 27.09
CA PHE A 173 -12.42 19.21 27.08
C PHE A 173 -12.54 19.79 28.48
N ASP A 174 -12.73 18.95 29.48
CA ASP A 174 -12.71 19.25 30.90
C ASP A 174 -12.38 18.00 31.73
N GLU A 175 -12.62 17.99 33.05
CA GLU A 175 -12.31 16.86 33.94
C GLU A 175 -13.31 15.67 33.79
N GLU A 176 -14.42 15.84 33.07
CA GLU A 176 -15.50 14.85 32.93
C GLU A 176 -15.81 14.50 31.47
N HIS A 177 -15.23 15.21 30.48
CA HIS A 177 -15.49 15.02 29.07
C HIS A 177 -14.14 14.92 28.30
N GLU A 178 -13.78 13.74 27.94
CA GLU A 178 -12.60 13.41 27.15
C GLU A 178 -13.01 12.78 25.83
N ALA A 179 -12.16 12.82 24.84
CA ALA A 179 -12.45 12.32 23.50
C ALA A 179 -11.70 11.02 23.19
N ASN A 180 -12.42 9.98 22.92
CA ASN A 180 -11.85 8.69 22.54
C ASN A 180 -11.21 8.69 21.13
N GLY A 181 -10.55 7.61 20.78
CA GLY A 181 -10.19 7.31 19.40
C GLY A 181 -11.44 7.25 18.53
N VAL A 182 -12.33 6.31 18.84
CA VAL A 182 -13.66 6.21 18.22
C VAL A 182 -14.72 5.98 19.29
N SER A 183 -15.71 6.86 19.36
CA SER A 183 -16.89 6.66 20.20
C SER A 183 -18.11 6.23 19.38
N PHE A 184 -18.72 5.12 19.78
CA PHE A 184 -19.94 4.57 19.17
C PHE A 184 -21.14 4.82 20.06
N TYR A 185 -21.83 5.91 19.89
CA TYR A 185 -23.00 6.32 20.68
C TYR A 185 -24.30 5.73 20.12
N GLY A 186 -24.83 4.66 20.70
CA GLY A 186 -26.07 4.02 20.27
C GLY A 186 -26.03 3.59 18.79
N VAL A 187 -24.91 3.11 18.30
CA VAL A 187 -24.74 2.70 16.90
C VAL A 187 -25.31 1.31 16.68
N GLY A 188 -26.07 1.12 15.58
CA GLY A 188 -26.74 -0.13 15.26
C GLY A 188 -25.90 -1.11 14.42
N ASN A 189 -26.35 -2.38 14.40
CA ASN A 189 -25.65 -3.47 13.71
C ASN A 189 -25.76 -3.44 12.17
N GLY A 190 -26.46 -2.47 11.60
CA GLY A 190 -26.42 -2.18 10.15
C GLY A 190 -25.16 -1.43 9.73
N THR A 191 -24.40 -0.86 10.71
CA THR A 191 -23.12 -0.19 10.47
C THR A 191 -22.00 -1.22 10.31
N THR A 192 -21.13 -1.04 9.32
CA THR A 192 -19.95 -1.91 9.13
C THR A 192 -18.73 -1.28 9.76
N VAL A 193 -18.02 -2.01 10.62
CA VAL A 193 -16.79 -1.57 11.30
C VAL A 193 -15.75 -2.68 11.25
N GLU A 194 -14.72 -2.49 10.44
CA GLU A 194 -13.67 -3.49 10.22
C GLU A 194 -12.30 -2.82 10.00
N HIS A 195 -11.23 -3.41 10.56
CA HIS A 195 -9.86 -2.95 10.37
C HIS A 195 -9.67 -1.47 10.77
N LEU A 196 -9.86 -1.16 12.05
CA LEU A 196 -9.57 0.15 12.61
C LEU A 196 -8.44 0.04 13.62
N GLN A 197 -7.56 1.05 13.65
CA GLN A 197 -6.58 1.22 14.71
C GLN A 197 -6.76 2.55 15.44
N ALA A 198 -6.76 2.51 16.77
CA ALA A 198 -6.50 3.65 17.64
C ALA A 198 -5.05 3.55 18.14
N TYR A 199 -4.26 4.62 17.95
CA TYR A 199 -2.84 4.65 18.24
C TYR A 199 -2.46 5.84 19.09
N MET A 200 -1.88 5.59 20.27
CA MET A 200 -1.39 6.62 21.21
C MET A 200 -2.45 7.69 21.54
N GLY A 201 -3.66 7.27 21.91
CA GLY A 201 -4.68 8.15 22.47
C GLY A 201 -4.39 8.48 23.93
N SER A 202 -4.84 9.65 24.44
CA SER A 202 -4.79 10.00 25.87
C SER A 202 -6.08 9.65 26.62
N ASP A 203 -7.01 9.06 25.94
CA ASP A 203 -8.27 8.49 26.45
C ASP A 203 -8.47 7.13 25.81
N ASP A 204 -9.70 6.58 25.78
CA ASP A 204 -9.95 5.26 25.25
C ASP A 204 -9.62 5.12 23.77
N GLY A 205 -9.20 3.93 23.39
CA GLY A 205 -9.03 3.59 21.98
C GLY A 205 -10.37 3.50 21.26
N PHE A 206 -11.28 2.71 21.81
CA PHE A 206 -12.64 2.48 21.29
C PHE A 206 -13.63 2.39 22.41
N GLU A 207 -14.66 3.24 22.42
CA GLU A 207 -15.72 3.19 23.43
C GLU A 207 -17.10 3.00 22.81
N PHE A 208 -17.92 2.15 23.47
CA PHE A 208 -19.25 1.75 23.03
C PHE A 208 -20.32 2.17 24.07
N PHE A 209 -21.05 3.23 23.78
CA PHE A 209 -22.17 3.72 24.56
C PHE A 209 -23.49 3.08 24.13
N GLY A 210 -23.81 1.89 24.63
CA GLY A 210 -24.96 1.14 24.18
C GLY A 210 -24.92 0.69 22.73
N GLY A 211 -26.08 0.44 22.16
CA GLY A 211 -26.21 0.00 20.77
C GLY A 211 -25.86 -1.47 20.52
N SER A 212 -25.81 -1.80 19.25
CA SER A 212 -25.64 -3.19 18.78
C SER A 212 -24.61 -3.32 17.67
N VAL A 213 -23.74 -2.30 17.46
CA VAL A 213 -22.71 -2.33 16.40
C VAL A 213 -21.81 -3.55 16.55
N ASN A 214 -21.55 -4.20 15.43
CA ASN A 214 -20.64 -5.34 15.36
C ASN A 214 -19.29 -4.90 14.79
N VAL A 215 -18.19 -5.43 15.34
CA VAL A 215 -16.83 -4.99 14.99
C VAL A 215 -15.89 -6.16 14.74
N LYS A 216 -15.03 -6.03 13.74
CA LYS A 216 -13.94 -7.00 13.46
C LYS A 216 -12.60 -6.29 13.22
N TYR A 217 -11.51 -6.97 13.58
CA TYR A 217 -10.16 -6.52 13.26
C TYR A 217 -9.84 -5.12 13.81
N LEU A 218 -10.09 -4.90 15.11
CA LEU A 218 -9.73 -3.65 15.79
C LEU A 218 -8.41 -3.80 16.53
N VAL A 219 -7.58 -2.75 16.46
CA VAL A 219 -6.28 -2.68 17.15
C VAL A 219 -6.23 -1.40 17.97
N ALA A 220 -6.07 -1.50 19.28
CA ALA A 220 -5.76 -0.38 20.17
C ALA A 220 -4.30 -0.50 20.63
N THR A 221 -3.48 0.51 20.35
CA THR A 221 -2.06 0.50 20.67
C THR A 221 -1.70 1.72 21.51
N ASP A 222 -1.21 1.50 22.73
CA ASP A 222 -0.66 2.53 23.60
C ASP A 222 -1.66 3.66 23.95
N CYS A 223 -2.94 3.35 24.06
CA CYS A 223 -3.94 4.28 24.61
C CYS A 223 -3.76 4.40 26.13
N SER A 224 -3.85 5.64 26.69
CA SER A 224 -3.45 5.86 28.09
C SER A 224 -4.55 5.56 29.10
N ASP A 225 -5.82 5.66 28.73
CA ASP A 225 -6.90 5.11 29.53
C ASP A 225 -7.19 3.69 29.03
N ASP A 226 -8.37 3.34 28.67
CA ASP A 226 -8.67 1.97 28.27
C ASP A 226 -8.43 1.73 26.77
N SER A 227 -7.98 0.54 26.41
CA SER A 227 -7.85 0.22 24.99
C SER A 227 -9.21 -0.03 24.33
N PHE A 228 -10.12 -0.65 25.08
CA PHE A 228 -11.53 -0.84 24.75
C PHE A 228 -12.38 -0.58 25.99
N ASP A 229 -13.46 0.18 25.85
CA ASP A 229 -14.50 0.32 26.87
C ASP A 229 -15.90 0.08 26.31
N TRP A 230 -16.80 -0.42 27.13
CA TRP A 230 -18.22 -0.43 26.85
C TRP A 230 -19.08 -0.15 28.06
N THR A 231 -20.14 0.58 27.84
CA THR A 231 -21.12 0.97 28.81
C THR A 231 -22.53 1.03 28.21
N GLU A 232 -23.52 1.50 28.97
CA GLU A 232 -24.89 1.81 28.52
C GLU A 232 -25.63 0.68 27.79
N GLY A 233 -25.26 -0.60 28.06
CA GLY A 233 -26.01 -1.73 27.54
C GLY A 233 -25.60 -2.17 26.13
N TRP A 234 -24.34 -1.94 25.69
CA TRP A 234 -23.85 -2.46 24.42
C TRP A 234 -24.02 -3.98 24.33
N ASN A 235 -24.61 -4.46 23.22
CA ASN A 235 -24.84 -5.87 22.98
C ASN A 235 -24.42 -6.34 21.57
N GLY A 236 -23.43 -5.69 20.99
CA GLY A 236 -22.82 -6.05 19.71
C GLY A 236 -21.96 -7.30 19.78
N LYS A 237 -21.28 -7.58 18.68
CA LYS A 237 -20.35 -8.71 18.53
C LYS A 237 -18.98 -8.20 18.14
N GLY A 238 -17.93 -8.82 18.71
CA GLY A 238 -16.53 -8.50 18.37
C GLY A 238 -15.71 -9.73 18.03
N GLN A 239 -14.94 -9.67 16.95
CA GLN A 239 -13.98 -10.71 16.63
C GLN A 239 -12.65 -10.10 16.15
N TYR A 240 -11.52 -10.72 16.53
CA TYR A 240 -10.18 -10.27 16.21
C TYR A 240 -9.88 -8.86 16.77
N LEU A 241 -10.01 -8.71 18.10
CA LEU A 241 -9.66 -7.48 18.80
C LEU A 241 -8.27 -7.60 19.42
N VAL A 242 -7.46 -6.58 19.26
CA VAL A 242 -6.10 -6.51 19.80
C VAL A 242 -5.96 -5.27 20.66
N ALA A 243 -5.49 -5.42 21.90
CA ALA A 243 -4.96 -4.33 22.71
C ALA A 243 -3.48 -4.61 23.00
N TYR A 244 -2.66 -3.59 22.83
CA TYR A 244 -1.25 -3.62 23.21
C TYR A 244 -0.86 -2.34 23.92
N GLN A 245 -0.15 -2.46 25.04
CA GLN A 245 0.42 -1.35 25.79
C GLN A 245 1.90 -1.60 26.05
N ALA A 246 2.75 -0.70 25.58
CA ALA A 246 4.18 -0.72 25.85
C ALA A 246 4.50 -0.34 27.29
N ASN A 247 5.75 -0.49 27.66
CA ASN A 247 6.22 -0.12 29.00
C ASN A 247 6.06 1.40 29.25
N GLU A 248 5.50 1.76 30.41
CA GLU A 248 5.24 3.16 30.78
C GLU A 248 6.49 4.05 30.75
N ASN A 249 7.69 3.48 31.00
CA ASN A 249 8.95 4.24 30.87
C ASN A 249 9.33 4.54 29.42
N GLU A 250 8.85 3.75 28.47
CA GLU A 250 9.06 3.95 27.02
C GLU A 250 8.06 4.99 26.51
N LEU A 251 6.80 4.91 26.96
CA LEU A 251 5.74 5.82 26.56
C LEU A 251 5.84 7.19 27.23
N GLY A 252 6.35 7.26 28.44
CA GLY A 252 6.35 8.48 29.26
C GLY A 252 5.02 8.79 29.96
N TYR A 253 4.03 7.90 29.85
CA TYR A 253 2.73 7.98 30.52
C TYR A 253 2.26 6.59 30.97
N ALA A 254 1.29 6.56 31.92
CA ALA A 254 0.66 5.32 32.36
C ALA A 254 -0.49 4.93 31.44
N CYS A 255 -0.75 3.63 31.35
CA CYS A 255 -1.91 3.07 30.67
C CYS A 255 -2.78 2.28 31.67
N ASP A 256 -4.11 2.46 31.63
CA ASP A 256 -5.04 1.73 32.51
C ASP A 256 -5.45 0.39 31.90
N CYS A 257 -6.72 0.05 31.79
CA CYS A 257 -7.14 -1.29 31.40
C CYS A 257 -6.89 -1.60 29.91
N LEU A 258 -6.75 -2.87 29.59
CA LEU A 258 -6.80 -3.31 28.20
C LEU A 258 -8.25 -3.39 27.70
N MET A 259 -9.21 -3.60 28.64
CA MET A 259 -10.62 -3.62 28.33
C MET A 259 -11.43 -3.39 29.61
N GLU A 260 -12.12 -2.25 29.72
CA GLU A 260 -13.09 -1.97 30.78
C GLU A 260 -14.51 -2.33 30.31
N CYS A 261 -15.35 -2.83 31.21
CA CYS A 261 -16.55 -3.53 30.80
C CYS A 261 -17.69 -3.26 31.77
N ASP A 262 -18.57 -2.30 31.43
CA ASP A 262 -19.66 -1.85 32.27
C ASP A 262 -21.03 -2.13 31.63
N ASN A 263 -22.03 -2.41 32.45
CA ASN A 263 -23.41 -2.28 32.02
C ASN A 263 -23.88 -0.81 32.15
N ASN A 264 -23.73 -0.24 33.35
CA ASN A 264 -24.08 1.16 33.62
C ASN A 264 -23.44 1.58 34.94
N GLY A 265 -22.61 2.58 34.93
CA GLY A 265 -21.83 3.03 36.10
C GLY A 265 -22.63 3.46 37.32
N THR A 266 -23.90 3.84 37.12
CA THR A 266 -24.79 4.35 38.22
C THR A 266 -25.93 3.40 38.56
N ASN A 267 -26.35 2.51 37.65
CA ASN A 267 -27.43 1.57 37.80
C ASN A 267 -27.08 0.20 37.21
N TYR A 268 -26.47 -0.67 38.00
CA TYR A 268 -25.98 -1.98 37.60
C TYR A 268 -27.07 -2.91 37.07
N ALA A 269 -28.34 -2.62 37.31
CA ALA A 269 -29.49 -3.38 36.79
C ALA A 269 -30.18 -2.67 35.62
N ALA A 270 -29.54 -1.66 35.02
CA ALA A 270 -30.11 -0.96 33.86
C ALA A 270 -30.35 -1.95 32.71
N SER A 271 -31.43 -1.71 31.94
CA SER A 271 -31.82 -2.61 30.84
C SER A 271 -32.11 -1.80 29.57
N PRO A 272 -31.69 -2.33 28.38
CA PRO A 272 -31.07 -3.66 28.16
C PRO A 272 -29.68 -3.75 28.84
N VAL A 273 -29.35 -4.95 29.32
CA VAL A 273 -28.06 -5.19 29.98
C VAL A 273 -27.00 -5.31 28.91
N ALA A 274 -25.80 -4.74 29.17
CA ALA A 274 -24.65 -4.96 28.32
C ALA A 274 -24.31 -6.45 28.26
N HIS A 275 -24.33 -7.03 27.05
CA HIS A 275 -24.12 -8.47 26.83
C HIS A 275 -23.47 -8.74 25.48
N PRO A 276 -22.27 -8.19 25.21
CA PRO A 276 -21.57 -8.48 23.95
C PRO A 276 -21.11 -9.93 23.87
N VAL A 277 -20.96 -10.41 22.61
CA VAL A 277 -20.34 -11.70 22.32
C VAL A 277 -19.00 -11.46 21.63
N LEU A 278 -17.91 -11.88 22.26
CA LEU A 278 -16.54 -11.62 21.83
C LEU A 278 -15.79 -12.92 21.55
N SER A 279 -15.00 -12.96 20.47
CA SER A 279 -14.18 -14.14 20.16
C SER A 279 -12.84 -13.75 19.50
N ASN A 280 -11.82 -14.55 19.73
CA ASN A 280 -10.48 -14.33 19.16
C ASN A 280 -9.88 -12.97 19.55
N ILE A 281 -9.63 -12.80 20.84
CA ILE A 281 -9.13 -11.56 21.45
C ILE A 281 -7.68 -11.76 21.91
N THR A 282 -6.82 -10.79 21.69
CA THR A 282 -5.47 -10.72 22.25
C THR A 282 -5.27 -9.41 22.99
N LEU A 283 -5.11 -9.45 24.32
CA LEU A 283 -4.87 -8.32 25.19
C LEU A 283 -3.50 -8.45 25.82
N VAL A 284 -2.59 -7.52 25.54
CA VAL A 284 -1.19 -7.55 25.98
C VAL A 284 -0.86 -6.26 26.71
N GLY A 285 -0.69 -6.36 28.03
CA GLY A 285 -0.37 -5.22 28.89
C GLY A 285 1.13 -5.04 29.13
N ASN A 286 1.46 -4.00 29.85
CA ASN A 286 2.80 -3.44 30.06
C ASN A 286 3.45 -3.83 31.42
N GLY A 287 2.91 -4.79 32.14
CA GLY A 287 3.41 -5.20 33.44
C GLY A 287 2.99 -4.31 34.61
N SER A 288 2.14 -3.30 34.39
CA SER A 288 1.62 -2.44 35.46
C SER A 288 0.66 -3.16 36.40
N ASP A 289 0.39 -2.57 37.56
CA ASP A 289 -0.59 -3.09 38.56
C ASP A 289 -2.05 -2.91 38.09
N SER A 290 -2.31 -2.18 37.00
CA SER A 290 -3.63 -2.03 36.41
C SER A 290 -4.17 -3.32 35.83
N GLN A 291 -5.39 -3.33 35.35
CA GLN A 291 -6.12 -4.54 35.03
C GLN A 291 -6.02 -4.83 33.53
N GLY A 292 -6.04 -6.12 33.18
CA GLY A 292 -6.16 -6.56 31.79
C GLY A 292 -7.60 -6.35 31.30
N MET A 293 -8.46 -7.33 31.52
CA MET A 293 -9.91 -7.18 31.31
C MET A 293 -10.61 -7.01 32.66
N ARG A 294 -11.47 -5.99 32.76
CA ARG A 294 -12.18 -5.62 33.98
C ARG A 294 -13.68 -5.68 33.76
N LEU A 295 -14.35 -6.72 34.27
CA LEU A 295 -15.80 -6.91 34.21
C LEU A 295 -16.45 -6.35 35.47
N ARG A 296 -17.31 -5.31 35.36
CA ARG A 296 -17.92 -4.65 36.52
C ARG A 296 -19.32 -4.11 36.22
N ALA A 297 -19.87 -3.33 37.17
CA ALA A 297 -21.09 -2.56 37.07
C ALA A 297 -22.28 -3.30 36.44
N GLY A 298 -22.39 -4.61 36.70
CA GLY A 298 -23.51 -5.43 36.26
C GLY A 298 -23.46 -5.89 34.81
N THR A 299 -22.30 -5.74 34.12
CA THR A 299 -22.13 -6.26 32.73
C THR A 299 -22.30 -7.76 32.65
N GLU A 300 -22.86 -8.22 31.56
CA GLU A 300 -22.82 -9.61 31.08
C GLU A 300 -21.89 -9.68 29.86
N VAL A 301 -21.34 -10.87 29.55
CA VAL A 301 -20.48 -11.08 28.39
C VAL A 301 -20.42 -12.57 28.03
N GLU A 302 -20.35 -12.88 26.74
CA GLU A 302 -19.88 -14.18 26.27
C GLU A 302 -18.48 -13.99 25.63
N LEU A 303 -17.41 -14.44 26.32
CA LEU A 303 -16.02 -14.33 25.85
C LEU A 303 -15.47 -15.70 25.48
N TYR A 304 -15.00 -15.82 24.24
CA TYR A 304 -14.43 -17.03 23.67
C TYR A 304 -13.04 -16.77 23.10
N ASN A 305 -12.15 -17.78 23.15
CA ASN A 305 -10.89 -17.78 22.40
C ASN A 305 -9.96 -16.58 22.71
N ALA A 306 -9.83 -16.20 23.97
CA ALA A 306 -9.07 -15.02 24.38
C ALA A 306 -7.69 -15.37 24.95
N ILE A 307 -6.73 -14.46 24.73
CA ILE A 307 -5.42 -14.38 25.39
C ILE A 307 -5.34 -13.05 26.12
N ILE A 308 -5.13 -13.05 27.43
CA ILE A 308 -5.01 -11.84 28.26
C ILE A 308 -3.75 -11.94 29.11
N VAL A 309 -2.76 -11.13 28.81
CA VAL A 309 -1.41 -11.24 29.41
C VAL A 309 -0.81 -9.87 29.73
N GLY A 310 0.27 -9.85 30.51
CA GLY A 310 1.11 -8.67 30.72
C GLY A 310 0.60 -7.64 31.72
N LYS A 311 -0.55 -7.83 32.37
CA LYS A 311 -0.99 -7.00 33.51
C LYS A 311 -0.89 -7.79 34.81
N GLY A 312 -0.69 -7.10 35.94
CA GLY A 312 -0.64 -7.72 37.27
C GLY A 312 -1.95 -8.41 37.66
N LYS A 313 -3.06 -7.95 37.12
CA LYS A 313 -4.39 -8.56 37.24
C LYS A 313 -4.97 -8.77 35.83
N PRO A 314 -4.63 -9.86 35.15
CA PRO A 314 -5.02 -10.06 33.75
C PRO A 314 -6.55 -10.11 33.55
N LEU A 315 -7.31 -10.62 34.50
CA LEU A 315 -8.77 -10.68 34.43
C LEU A 315 -9.36 -10.42 35.83
N THR A 316 -10.19 -9.40 35.95
CA THR A 316 -10.86 -9.02 37.20
C THR A 316 -12.36 -9.02 37.00
N VAL A 317 -13.09 -9.56 38.00
CA VAL A 317 -14.57 -9.50 38.06
C VAL A 317 -14.96 -8.76 39.34
N GLU A 318 -15.77 -7.74 39.17
CA GLU A 318 -16.24 -6.84 40.24
C GLU A 318 -17.75 -6.76 40.21
N THR A 319 -18.33 -6.34 41.33
CA THR A 319 -19.76 -6.26 41.56
C THR A 319 -20.52 -7.58 41.61
N ALA A 320 -21.44 -7.68 42.53
CA ALA A 320 -22.17 -8.93 42.77
C ALA A 320 -23.05 -9.34 41.57
N GLU A 321 -23.57 -8.38 40.83
CA GLU A 321 -24.37 -8.59 39.62
C GLU A 321 -23.58 -9.32 38.57
N THR A 322 -22.40 -8.80 38.24
CA THR A 322 -21.49 -9.37 37.22
C THR A 322 -20.96 -10.74 37.62
N GLU A 323 -20.51 -10.92 38.89
CA GLU A 323 -20.06 -12.21 39.40
C GLU A 323 -21.20 -13.27 39.40
N ASN A 324 -22.43 -12.85 39.73
CA ASN A 324 -23.60 -13.75 39.66
C ASN A 324 -23.95 -14.12 38.21
N ALA A 325 -23.81 -13.23 37.22
CA ALA A 325 -24.06 -13.55 35.83
C ALA A 325 -23.13 -14.67 35.34
N LEU A 326 -21.86 -14.62 35.71
CA LEU A 326 -20.90 -15.71 35.44
C LEU A 326 -21.26 -17.00 36.21
N LYS A 327 -21.60 -16.88 37.47
CA LYS A 327 -21.94 -18.02 38.33
C LYS A 327 -23.20 -18.77 37.88
N ASN A 328 -24.17 -18.02 37.35
CA ASN A 328 -25.46 -18.57 36.86
C ASN A 328 -25.36 -19.04 35.39
N GLY A 329 -24.27 -18.72 34.67
CA GLY A 329 -24.08 -19.07 33.28
C GLY A 329 -24.77 -18.17 32.26
N THR A 330 -25.25 -17.00 32.69
CA THR A 330 -25.71 -15.93 31.78
C THR A 330 -24.51 -15.35 31.02
N SER A 331 -23.44 -15.06 31.74
CA SER A 331 -22.13 -14.77 31.15
C SER A 331 -21.28 -16.03 31.00
N LYS A 332 -20.37 -16.03 30.01
CA LYS A 332 -19.46 -17.17 29.75
C LYS A 332 -18.04 -16.68 29.54
N LEU A 333 -17.09 -17.43 30.08
CA LEU A 333 -15.67 -17.31 29.86
C LEU A 333 -15.16 -18.70 29.47
N GLU A 334 -14.98 -18.95 28.17
CA GLU A 334 -14.59 -20.26 27.65
C GLU A 334 -13.40 -20.13 26.68
N TYR A 335 -12.44 -21.06 26.76
CA TYR A 335 -11.22 -21.01 25.95
C TYR A 335 -10.39 -19.73 26.19
N VAL A 336 -10.33 -19.26 27.43
CA VAL A 336 -9.61 -18.06 27.85
C VAL A 336 -8.28 -18.46 28.50
N THR A 337 -7.17 -17.85 28.03
CA THR A 337 -5.81 -18.04 28.57
C THR A 337 -5.37 -16.74 29.23
N ILE A 338 -4.99 -16.77 30.51
CA ILE A 338 -4.52 -15.61 31.25
C ILE A 338 -3.15 -15.87 31.89
N SER A 339 -2.30 -14.83 31.98
CA SER A 339 -0.92 -14.92 32.51
C SER A 339 -0.83 -15.03 34.02
N GLY A 340 -1.93 -14.78 34.74
CA GLY A 340 -2.04 -14.89 36.19
C GLY A 340 -3.29 -15.65 36.61
N GLU A 341 -3.90 -15.25 37.71
CA GLU A 341 -5.16 -15.79 38.21
C GLU A 341 -6.29 -14.79 38.04
N LEU A 342 -7.53 -15.26 37.87
CA LEU A 342 -8.70 -14.40 37.92
C LEU A 342 -8.86 -13.78 39.30
N SER A 343 -9.05 -12.48 39.36
CA SER A 343 -9.36 -11.71 40.58
C SER A 343 -10.87 -11.49 40.72
N SER A 344 -11.46 -11.95 41.83
CA SER A 344 -12.86 -11.74 42.17
C SER A 344 -12.94 -10.78 43.36
N LYS A 345 -13.72 -9.71 43.27
CA LYS A 345 -13.86 -8.77 44.38
C LYS A 345 -14.93 -9.20 45.42
N GLU A 346 -16.03 -9.80 44.95
CA GLU A 346 -17.13 -10.22 45.82
C GLU A 346 -17.00 -11.70 46.24
N ASN A 347 -16.06 -12.45 45.70
CA ASN A 347 -15.81 -13.90 45.95
C ASN A 347 -17.03 -14.79 45.63
N ILE A 348 -17.84 -14.38 44.65
CA ILE A 348 -18.97 -15.20 44.15
C ILE A 348 -18.53 -16.04 42.96
N TYR A 349 -17.84 -15.45 41.99
CA TYR A 349 -17.19 -16.18 40.89
C TYR A 349 -15.67 -16.11 41.04
N THR A 350 -15.05 -17.17 41.46
CA THR A 350 -13.63 -17.20 41.86
C THR A 350 -12.73 -17.81 40.80
N ASN A 351 -11.39 -17.66 40.97
CA ASN A 351 -10.44 -18.38 40.13
C ASN A 351 -10.67 -19.91 40.09
N ALA A 352 -11.18 -20.50 41.17
CA ALA A 352 -11.53 -21.93 41.19
C ALA A 352 -12.73 -22.23 40.26
N ASP A 353 -13.67 -21.33 40.14
CA ASP A 353 -14.78 -21.47 39.16
C ASP A 353 -14.29 -21.33 37.74
N PHE A 354 -13.40 -20.36 37.47
CA PHE A 354 -12.82 -20.09 36.16
C PHE A 354 -12.02 -21.30 35.65
N VAL A 355 -11.10 -21.87 36.46
CA VAL A 355 -10.33 -23.07 36.08
C VAL A 355 -11.17 -24.38 36.15
N GLY A 356 -12.33 -24.32 36.80
CA GLY A 356 -13.33 -25.41 36.77
C GLY A 356 -13.90 -25.63 35.37
N ILE A 357 -13.78 -24.65 34.48
CA ILE A 357 -14.06 -24.77 33.05
C ILE A 357 -12.77 -25.31 32.39
N GLU A 358 -12.75 -26.62 32.05
CA GLU A 358 -11.55 -27.32 31.57
C GLU A 358 -10.83 -26.66 30.40
N THR A 359 -11.51 -25.81 29.65
CA THR A 359 -10.96 -25.10 28.50
C THR A 359 -10.20 -23.81 28.88
N ASN A 360 -10.33 -23.32 30.11
CA ASN A 360 -9.64 -22.10 30.56
C ASN A 360 -8.25 -22.43 31.14
N GLN A 361 -7.33 -21.49 31.02
CA GLN A 361 -5.94 -21.63 31.44
C GLN A 361 -5.51 -20.40 32.26
N THR A 362 -4.86 -20.65 33.41
CA THR A 362 -4.25 -19.63 34.26
C THR A 362 -2.75 -19.83 34.38
N ASN A 363 -2.03 -18.73 34.69
CA ASN A 363 -0.57 -18.75 34.83
C ASN A 363 0.15 -19.24 33.55
N VAL A 364 -0.43 -18.90 32.37
CA VAL A 364 0.12 -19.25 31.06
C VAL A 364 0.42 -17.98 30.29
N THR A 365 1.68 -17.79 29.88
CA THR A 365 2.09 -16.72 29.00
C THR A 365 2.50 -17.32 27.66
N PRO A 366 1.64 -17.25 26.63
CA PRO A 366 1.97 -17.73 25.29
C PRO A 366 3.12 -16.95 24.66
N LEU A 367 3.87 -17.61 23.76
CA LEU A 367 4.85 -16.91 22.95
C LEU A 367 4.12 -16.07 21.90
N LEU A 368 4.23 -14.75 22.01
CA LEU A 368 3.77 -13.79 21.02
C LEU A 368 4.97 -13.12 20.37
N THR A 369 4.94 -12.94 19.07
CA THR A 369 5.92 -12.19 18.28
C THR A 369 5.33 -10.85 17.86
N ASN A 370 6.14 -9.90 17.43
CA ASN A 370 5.67 -8.57 17.01
C ASN A 370 4.59 -8.04 17.98
N TYR A 371 4.88 -8.07 19.30
CA TYR A 371 4.05 -7.59 20.40
C TYR A 371 2.79 -8.44 20.70
N TYR A 372 1.97 -8.81 19.71
CA TYR A 372 0.69 -9.51 19.89
C TYR A 372 0.41 -10.62 18.85
N VAL A 373 1.35 -10.88 17.96
CA VAL A 373 1.19 -11.90 16.90
C VAL A 373 1.48 -13.28 17.45
N GLY A 374 0.50 -14.14 17.43
CA GLY A 374 0.56 -15.52 17.88
C GLY A 374 -0.78 -16.01 18.41
N THR A 375 -0.97 -17.30 18.41
CA THR A 375 -2.19 -17.97 18.84
C THR A 375 -1.88 -19.18 19.71
N VAL A 376 -2.87 -19.58 20.53
CA VAL A 376 -2.81 -20.83 21.31
C VAL A 376 -3.81 -21.83 20.70
N ALA A 377 -3.36 -23.02 20.42
CA ALA A 377 -4.20 -24.08 19.88
C ALA A 377 -5.37 -24.46 20.81
N GLY A 378 -6.47 -24.94 20.23
CA GLY A 378 -7.63 -25.40 20.99
C GLY A 378 -8.57 -24.27 21.40
N GLY A 379 -9.13 -23.57 20.41
CA GLY A 379 -10.30 -22.70 20.56
C GLY A 379 -11.61 -23.39 20.20
N THR A 380 -12.68 -22.62 20.16
CA THR A 380 -14.02 -23.10 19.79
C THR A 380 -14.63 -22.25 18.68
N LYS A 381 -15.46 -22.87 17.86
CA LYS A 381 -16.29 -22.15 16.90
C LYS A 381 -17.49 -21.55 17.61
N VAL A 382 -17.67 -20.24 17.51
CA VAL A 382 -18.91 -19.57 17.91
C VAL A 382 -19.99 -19.83 16.85
N ASN A 383 -21.11 -20.36 17.26
CA ASN A 383 -22.19 -20.78 16.35
C ASN A 383 -23.14 -19.62 15.98
N ASP A 384 -22.58 -18.58 15.39
CA ASP A 384 -23.29 -17.41 14.85
C ASP A 384 -22.62 -17.00 13.53
N SER A 385 -23.39 -16.59 12.55
CA SER A 385 -22.92 -16.26 11.18
C SER A 385 -22.00 -15.03 11.12
N PHE A 386 -21.96 -14.20 12.15
CA PHE A 386 -21.03 -13.08 12.25
C PHE A 386 -19.59 -13.58 12.41
N PHE A 387 -19.36 -14.64 13.19
CA PHE A 387 -18.01 -15.11 13.50
C PHE A 387 -17.43 -16.00 12.41
N ASP A 388 -16.22 -15.67 12.00
CA ASP A 388 -15.40 -16.56 11.17
C ASP A 388 -15.02 -17.80 11.99
N THR A 389 -14.84 -18.93 11.31
CA THR A 389 -14.41 -20.15 11.99
C THR A 389 -12.93 -20.07 12.32
N ALA A 390 -12.62 -19.94 13.61
CA ALA A 390 -11.28 -19.91 14.15
C ALA A 390 -11.22 -20.79 15.42
N GLU A 391 -10.57 -21.94 15.31
CA GLU A 391 -10.47 -22.92 16.41
C GLU A 391 -9.13 -22.77 17.17
N TYR A 392 -8.74 -21.52 17.43
CA TYR A 392 -7.57 -21.13 18.21
C TYR A 392 -7.91 -19.93 19.11
N ARG A 393 -7.11 -19.69 20.13
CA ARG A 393 -7.21 -18.51 21.01
C ARG A 393 -6.28 -17.41 20.54
N GLY A 394 -6.71 -16.17 20.68
CA GLY A 394 -6.00 -14.98 20.24
C GLY A 394 -6.50 -14.45 18.90
N ALA A 395 -6.11 -13.22 18.58
CA ALA A 395 -6.64 -12.44 17.46
C ALA A 395 -5.81 -12.56 16.18
N VAL A 396 -4.49 -12.72 16.27
CA VAL A 396 -3.57 -12.58 15.13
C VAL A 396 -2.74 -13.85 14.98
N PRO A 397 -3.08 -14.77 14.06
CA PRO A 397 -2.26 -15.94 13.80
C PRO A 397 -0.97 -15.56 13.04
N ALA A 398 0.15 -16.22 13.40
CA ALA A 398 1.47 -15.92 12.85
C ALA A 398 1.61 -16.22 11.34
N ASP A 399 0.78 -17.11 10.82
CA ASP A 399 0.71 -17.45 9.39
C ASP A 399 -0.27 -16.58 8.59
N ASN A 400 -0.98 -15.68 9.27
CA ASN A 400 -1.90 -14.72 8.67
C ASN A 400 -1.99 -13.46 9.54
N ASP A 401 -0.90 -12.68 9.58
CA ASP A 401 -0.87 -11.42 10.30
C ASP A 401 -1.64 -10.34 9.54
N TRP A 402 -2.93 -10.23 9.82
CA TRP A 402 -3.82 -9.25 9.22
C TRP A 402 -3.54 -7.79 9.65
N THR A 403 -2.67 -7.58 10.66
CA THR A 403 -2.28 -6.24 11.12
C THR A 403 -1.12 -5.68 10.31
N ALA A 404 -0.35 -6.54 9.63
CA ALA A 404 0.85 -6.16 8.91
C ALA A 404 0.56 -5.13 7.79
N GLY A 405 1.41 -4.13 7.66
CA GLY A 405 1.43 -3.17 6.57
C GLY A 405 0.46 -1.98 6.70
N TRP A 406 -0.50 -2.01 7.65
CA TRP A 406 -1.43 -0.89 7.82
C TRP A 406 -1.52 -0.36 9.26
N THR A 407 -1.10 -1.13 10.27
CA THR A 407 -1.07 -0.68 11.67
C THR A 407 0.30 -0.14 12.07
N LEU A 408 0.32 0.77 13.04
CA LEU A 408 1.51 1.17 13.76
C LEU A 408 1.72 0.25 14.97
N THR A 409 2.97 -0.09 15.24
CA THR A 409 3.36 -0.84 16.44
C THR A 409 3.91 0.12 17.51
N SER A 410 3.91 -0.31 18.76
CA SER A 410 4.44 0.47 19.87
C SER A 410 5.90 0.88 19.64
N GLY A 411 6.23 2.12 20.02
CA GLY A 411 7.56 2.66 19.81
C GLY A 411 7.88 3.05 18.36
N THR A 412 6.96 2.84 17.42
CA THR A 412 7.03 3.58 16.17
C THR A 412 6.66 5.01 16.50
N GLU A 413 7.66 5.90 16.54
CA GLU A 413 7.39 7.33 16.44
C GLU A 413 6.42 7.53 15.27
N ALA A 414 5.43 8.40 15.47
CA ALA A 414 4.51 8.80 14.43
C ALA A 414 5.26 9.13 13.16
N ALA A 415 4.94 8.38 12.11
CA ALA A 415 5.60 8.49 10.82
C ALA A 415 7.06 8.96 11.00
N VAL A 416 7.98 8.05 11.26
CA VAL A 416 9.33 8.28 10.74
C VAL A 416 9.06 8.59 9.28
N GLU A 417 9.31 9.83 8.87
CA GLU A 417 9.31 10.17 7.44
C GLU A 417 10.00 9.00 6.76
N PRO A 418 9.42 8.39 5.71
CA PRO A 418 10.03 7.24 5.07
C PRO A 418 11.52 7.50 4.89
N GLU A 419 12.36 6.55 5.28
CA GLU A 419 13.80 6.74 5.14
C GLU A 419 14.12 7.23 3.75
N THR A 420 14.88 8.33 3.65
CA THR A 420 15.26 8.90 2.37
C THR A 420 16.57 8.28 1.91
N LEU A 421 16.54 7.60 0.77
CA LEU A 421 17.71 7.07 0.09
C LEU A 421 18.36 8.18 -0.71
N GLN A 422 19.66 8.40 -0.51
CA GLN A 422 20.46 9.40 -1.23
C GLN A 422 21.95 9.07 -1.18
N GLY A 423 22.69 9.52 -2.17
CA GLY A 423 24.16 9.39 -2.23
C GLY A 423 24.62 7.95 -2.50
N GLU A 424 25.67 7.50 -1.85
CA GLU A 424 26.36 6.24 -2.17
C GLU A 424 26.12 5.15 -1.11
N LEU A 425 25.63 3.99 -1.55
CA LEU A 425 25.61 2.76 -0.74
C LEU A 425 26.94 2.03 -0.85
N THR A 426 27.62 1.86 0.29
CA THR A 426 28.82 1.02 0.42
C THR A 426 28.54 -0.07 1.46
N GLY A 427 28.50 -1.33 1.04
CA GLY A 427 28.13 -2.46 1.90
C GLY A 427 26.75 -2.99 1.57
N GLU A 428 26.02 -3.49 2.55
CA GLU A 428 24.71 -4.11 2.35
C GLU A 428 23.62 -3.26 3.02
N LYS A 429 22.50 -3.08 2.30
CA LYS A 429 21.28 -2.45 2.80
C LYS A 429 20.07 -3.27 2.39
N THR A 430 19.16 -3.45 3.34
CA THR A 430 17.86 -4.09 3.10
C THR A 430 16.75 -3.05 3.29
N LEU A 431 15.89 -2.94 2.31
CA LEU A 431 14.61 -2.23 2.41
C LEU A 431 13.57 -3.25 2.82
N SER A 432 12.96 -3.03 3.99
CA SER A 432 12.11 -4.03 4.67
C SER A 432 10.72 -4.13 4.06
N GLN A 433 10.18 -5.35 4.07
CA GLN A 433 8.90 -5.74 3.50
C GLN A 433 7.77 -4.75 3.83
N GLY A 434 7.03 -4.31 2.80
CA GLY A 434 5.86 -3.47 2.93
C GLY A 434 6.14 -2.03 3.39
N GLN A 435 7.40 -1.63 3.58
CA GLN A 435 7.76 -0.28 3.98
C GLN A 435 7.83 0.67 2.79
N THR A 436 7.61 1.96 3.06
CA THR A 436 7.83 3.04 2.09
C THR A 436 9.17 3.70 2.35
N TYR A 437 9.86 4.07 1.28
CA TYR A 437 11.12 4.82 1.29
C TYR A 437 11.03 5.98 0.31
N TYR A 438 11.64 7.10 0.65
CA TYR A 438 11.84 8.20 -0.30
C TYR A 438 13.17 8.06 -1.03
N LEU A 439 13.23 8.59 -2.24
CA LEU A 439 14.44 8.76 -3.01
C LEU A 439 14.63 10.26 -3.29
N THR A 440 15.81 10.81 -3.05
CA THR A 440 16.17 12.17 -3.45
C THR A 440 17.58 12.19 -4.04
N GLY A 441 17.68 12.74 -5.24
CA GLY A 441 18.92 12.77 -6.01
C GLY A 441 19.41 11.38 -6.40
N GLU A 442 20.69 11.30 -6.68
CA GLU A 442 21.38 10.06 -7.03
C GLU A 442 21.44 9.08 -5.84
N TYR A 443 21.04 7.83 -6.07
CA TYR A 443 21.31 6.72 -5.15
C TYR A 443 22.14 5.66 -5.84
N THR A 444 23.45 5.71 -5.64
CA THR A 444 24.42 4.83 -6.30
C THR A 444 24.85 3.67 -5.42
N VAL A 445 24.59 2.43 -5.84
CA VAL A 445 25.09 1.20 -5.22
C VAL A 445 26.49 0.93 -5.77
N LYS A 446 27.50 1.11 -4.93
CA LYS A 446 28.92 1.05 -5.30
C LYS A 446 29.40 -0.39 -5.49
N ALA A 447 30.44 -0.57 -6.30
CA ALA A 447 31.09 -1.87 -6.52
C ALA A 447 31.35 -2.63 -5.21
N GLY A 448 30.85 -3.87 -5.12
CA GLY A 448 30.92 -4.72 -3.92
C GLY A 448 29.80 -4.49 -2.88
N ALA A 449 28.95 -3.49 -3.08
CA ALA A 449 27.75 -3.28 -2.26
C ALA A 449 26.55 -4.08 -2.81
N THR A 450 25.55 -4.28 -1.94
CA THR A 450 24.29 -4.96 -2.27
C THR A 450 23.10 -4.20 -1.73
N LEU A 451 22.16 -3.89 -2.58
CA LEU A 451 20.83 -3.39 -2.23
C LEU A 451 19.82 -4.53 -2.27
N ASN A 452 19.25 -4.89 -1.14
CA ASN A 452 18.16 -5.87 -1.02
C ASN A 452 16.84 -5.11 -0.86
N ILE A 453 15.82 -5.48 -1.64
CA ILE A 453 14.48 -4.89 -1.59
C ILE A 453 13.47 -6.03 -1.41
N GLU A 454 12.80 -6.05 -0.27
CA GLU A 454 11.84 -7.09 0.07
C GLU A 454 10.45 -6.85 -0.56
N PRO A 455 9.58 -7.88 -0.63
CA PRO A 455 8.26 -7.77 -1.25
C PRO A 455 7.39 -6.63 -0.69
N GLY A 456 6.65 -5.95 -1.55
CA GLY A 456 5.72 -4.88 -1.17
C GLY A 456 6.37 -3.56 -0.77
N VAL A 457 7.68 -3.42 -0.90
CA VAL A 457 8.36 -2.12 -0.70
C VAL A 457 7.90 -1.11 -1.74
N THR A 458 7.63 0.12 -1.29
CA THR A 458 7.35 1.27 -2.15
C THR A 458 8.51 2.28 -2.05
N LEU A 459 9.10 2.60 -3.19
CA LEU A 459 10.11 3.65 -3.34
C LEU A 459 9.46 4.84 -4.05
N ILE A 460 9.52 6.03 -3.45
CA ILE A 460 8.91 7.26 -3.97
C ILE A 460 10.00 8.30 -4.22
N ALA A 461 10.25 8.60 -5.48
CA ALA A 461 11.10 9.71 -5.89
C ALA A 461 10.42 11.04 -5.53
N LYS A 462 11.14 11.92 -4.83
CA LYS A 462 10.62 13.21 -4.37
C LYS A 462 10.46 14.19 -5.54
N HIS A 463 9.49 15.07 -5.45
CA HIS A 463 9.33 16.16 -6.40
C HIS A 463 10.02 17.41 -5.84
N ASP A 464 11.34 17.43 -5.96
CA ASP A 464 12.17 18.56 -5.53
C ASP A 464 13.04 19.09 -6.70
N ASP A 465 14.02 19.94 -6.41
CA ASP A 465 14.89 20.52 -7.44
C ASP A 465 16.05 19.59 -7.86
N VAL A 466 16.04 18.33 -7.46
CA VAL A 466 17.09 17.34 -7.73
C VAL A 466 16.52 16.21 -8.58
N VAL A 467 17.31 15.62 -9.45
CA VAL A 467 16.88 14.48 -10.27
C VAL A 467 17.14 13.19 -9.52
N ASP A 468 16.11 12.41 -9.33
CA ASP A 468 16.13 11.14 -8.60
C ASP A 468 16.38 9.97 -9.53
N TYR A 469 17.34 9.11 -9.22
CA TYR A 469 17.57 7.85 -9.94
C TYR A 469 18.32 6.83 -9.09
N ILE A 470 18.24 5.56 -9.47
CA ILE A 470 18.98 4.47 -8.82
C ILE A 470 20.00 3.93 -9.81
N LEU A 471 21.27 3.91 -9.43
CA LEU A 471 22.38 3.41 -10.23
C LEU A 471 23.09 2.24 -9.54
N ILE A 472 23.15 1.11 -10.19
CA ILE A 472 23.91 -0.08 -9.77
C ILE A 472 25.21 -0.14 -10.57
N GLU A 473 26.34 0.18 -9.93
CA GLU A 473 27.65 0.14 -10.60
C GLU A 473 28.12 -1.29 -10.91
N GLN A 474 29.07 -1.42 -11.82
CA GLN A 474 29.73 -2.71 -12.10
C GLN A 474 30.24 -3.37 -10.80
N GLY A 475 29.85 -4.63 -10.59
CA GLY A 475 30.23 -5.42 -9.41
C GLY A 475 29.43 -5.09 -8.15
N ALA A 476 28.45 -4.20 -8.22
CA ALA A 476 27.39 -4.06 -7.25
C ALA A 476 26.25 -5.05 -7.53
N LYS A 477 25.31 -5.16 -6.60
CA LYS A 477 24.13 -6.02 -6.77
C LYS A 477 22.85 -5.35 -6.31
N ILE A 478 21.77 -5.66 -6.99
CA ILE A 478 20.41 -5.40 -6.56
C ILE A 478 19.63 -6.73 -6.48
N ASN A 479 19.08 -7.05 -5.32
CA ASN A 479 18.18 -8.18 -5.12
C ASN A 479 16.81 -7.62 -4.74
N ALA A 480 15.95 -7.45 -5.71
CA ALA A 480 14.63 -6.89 -5.59
C ALA A 480 13.62 -7.99 -5.97
N GLU A 481 13.15 -8.74 -4.98
CA GLU A 481 12.29 -9.91 -5.17
C GLU A 481 10.90 -9.66 -4.59
N GLY A 482 10.02 -8.98 -5.35
CA GLY A 482 8.60 -8.88 -5.05
C GLY A 482 7.85 -10.18 -5.35
N THR A 483 6.54 -10.15 -5.17
CA THR A 483 5.60 -11.23 -5.54
C THR A 483 4.38 -10.64 -6.25
N ALA A 484 3.57 -11.46 -6.90
CA ALA A 484 2.34 -10.98 -7.55
C ALA A 484 1.39 -10.31 -6.55
N ASP A 485 1.30 -10.82 -5.31
CA ASP A 485 0.44 -10.26 -4.25
C ASP A 485 1.10 -9.06 -3.52
N ALA A 486 2.40 -8.89 -3.63
CA ALA A 486 3.19 -7.83 -2.99
C ALA A 486 4.32 -7.35 -3.93
N PRO A 487 4.00 -6.69 -5.06
CA PRO A 487 5.01 -6.18 -5.97
C PRO A 487 5.82 -5.06 -5.32
N ILE A 488 7.07 -4.92 -5.73
CA ILE A 488 7.87 -3.73 -5.40
C ILE A 488 7.43 -2.61 -6.34
N VAL A 489 7.13 -1.45 -5.79
CA VAL A 489 6.70 -0.27 -6.55
C VAL A 489 7.77 0.82 -6.47
N MET A 490 8.28 1.24 -7.61
CA MET A 490 9.19 2.38 -7.74
C MET A 490 8.46 3.47 -8.52
N THR A 491 8.15 4.59 -7.87
CA THR A 491 7.25 5.62 -8.40
C THR A 491 7.74 7.02 -8.01
N SER A 492 6.99 8.06 -8.31
CA SER A 492 7.29 9.44 -7.93
C SER A 492 6.11 10.07 -7.18
N GLU A 493 6.36 11.09 -6.37
CA GLU A 493 5.32 11.96 -5.82
C GLU A 493 4.50 12.61 -6.95
N LYS A 494 5.19 13.06 -7.99
CA LYS A 494 4.55 13.57 -9.21
C LYS A 494 4.19 12.42 -10.14
N LYS A 495 2.90 12.16 -10.31
CA LYS A 495 2.37 11.08 -11.14
C LYS A 495 2.26 11.49 -12.62
N GLU A 496 3.39 11.90 -13.21
CA GLU A 496 3.48 12.34 -14.62
C GLU A 496 4.70 11.69 -15.29
N PRO A 497 4.64 11.34 -16.58
CA PRO A 497 5.80 10.85 -17.31
C PRO A 497 7.00 11.81 -17.18
N GLY A 498 8.21 11.25 -16.98
CA GLY A 498 9.43 12.03 -16.81
C GLY A 498 9.66 12.59 -15.41
N ALA A 499 8.89 12.14 -14.42
CA ALA A 499 8.99 12.67 -13.06
C ALA A 499 10.31 12.29 -12.35
N TRP A 500 10.94 11.18 -12.74
CA TRP A 500 12.20 10.71 -12.14
C TRP A 500 13.01 9.84 -13.11
N GLY A 501 14.25 9.54 -12.77
CA GLY A 501 15.25 8.96 -13.66
C GLY A 501 15.35 7.43 -13.65
N GLY A 502 14.44 6.66 -13.04
CA GLY A 502 14.40 5.21 -13.20
C GLY A 502 15.55 4.41 -12.55
N LEU A 503 15.77 3.19 -13.06
CA LEU A 503 16.75 2.21 -12.56
C LEU A 503 17.80 1.86 -13.63
N HIS A 504 19.07 2.09 -13.31
CA HIS A 504 20.21 1.86 -14.21
C HIS A 504 21.14 0.79 -13.64
N ILE A 505 21.48 -0.24 -14.43
CA ILE A 505 22.30 -1.38 -14.00
C ILE A 505 23.48 -1.56 -14.93
N CYS A 506 24.71 -1.46 -14.40
CA CYS A 506 25.96 -1.61 -15.13
C CYS A 506 26.60 -2.98 -14.84
N GLY A 507 26.82 -3.79 -15.85
CA GLY A 507 27.42 -5.12 -15.76
C GLY A 507 28.75 -5.23 -16.51
N TYR A 508 29.40 -6.42 -16.41
CA TYR A 508 30.68 -6.77 -17.04
C TYR A 508 30.56 -7.55 -18.34
N ALA A 509 29.35 -7.74 -18.85
CA ALA A 509 29.14 -8.43 -20.11
C ALA A 509 29.58 -7.56 -21.30
N HIS A 510 29.61 -8.14 -22.51
CA HIS A 510 30.09 -7.45 -23.67
C HIS A 510 29.25 -6.21 -24.06
N THR A 511 29.90 -5.26 -24.74
CA THR A 511 29.27 -4.23 -25.57
C THR A 511 30.06 -4.05 -26.85
N ASN A 512 29.42 -3.66 -27.93
CA ASN A 512 30.11 -3.28 -29.17
C ASN A 512 30.44 -1.78 -29.25
N ALA A 513 30.27 -1.07 -28.15
CA ALA A 513 30.79 0.29 -27.98
C ALA A 513 32.32 0.32 -28.22
N ALA A 514 32.84 1.46 -28.64
CA ALA A 514 34.26 1.61 -28.99
C ALA A 514 35.19 1.23 -27.84
N GLY A 515 35.96 0.17 -28.00
CA GLY A 515 36.86 -0.34 -26.96
C GLY A 515 36.27 -1.40 -26.05
N GLY A 516 35.02 -1.82 -26.24
CA GLY A 516 34.34 -2.88 -25.47
C GLY A 516 33.90 -2.46 -24.08
N THR A 517 33.85 -1.15 -23.81
CA THR A 517 33.33 -0.54 -22.57
C THR A 517 32.65 0.77 -22.94
N GLY A 518 31.62 1.16 -22.19
CA GLY A 518 30.91 2.41 -22.34
C GLY A 518 30.73 3.18 -21.03
N LYS A 519 29.96 4.26 -21.11
CA LYS A 519 29.51 5.05 -19.99
C LYS A 519 28.01 5.09 -20.01
N SER A 520 27.37 4.83 -18.87
CA SER A 520 25.92 4.98 -18.77
C SER A 520 25.52 6.42 -19.05
N GLU A 521 24.40 6.63 -19.70
CA GLU A 521 23.84 7.94 -20.01
C GLU A 521 23.57 8.71 -18.73
N ILE A 522 23.06 8.01 -17.74
CA ILE A 522 22.79 8.56 -16.41
C ILE A 522 23.89 8.14 -15.43
N GLY A 523 24.40 9.08 -14.64
CA GLY A 523 25.43 8.85 -13.63
C GLY A 523 26.83 8.59 -14.16
N ASN A 524 27.04 8.50 -15.50
CA ASN A 524 28.34 8.34 -16.16
C ASN A 524 29.16 7.15 -15.61
N ALA A 525 28.49 6.06 -15.18
CA ALA A 525 29.13 4.86 -14.68
C ALA A 525 29.74 4.02 -15.82
N THR A 526 30.81 3.30 -15.53
CA THR A 526 31.43 2.40 -16.51
C THR A 526 30.62 1.12 -16.62
N TYR A 527 30.44 0.60 -17.85
CA TYR A 527 29.88 -0.71 -18.12
C TYR A 527 30.64 -1.44 -19.25
N GLY A 528 30.28 -2.69 -19.44
CA GLY A 528 30.90 -3.52 -20.49
C GLY A 528 32.17 -4.25 -20.04
N GLY A 529 32.58 -5.19 -20.82
CA GLY A 529 33.70 -6.12 -20.55
C GLY A 529 33.61 -7.37 -21.40
N ASN A 530 33.85 -8.52 -20.79
CA ASN A 530 33.84 -9.83 -21.50
C ASN A 530 33.28 -10.96 -20.61
N ASP A 531 32.58 -10.66 -19.56
CA ASP A 531 31.96 -11.67 -18.72
C ASP A 531 30.45 -11.73 -18.97
N ASP A 532 30.07 -12.47 -20.01
CA ASP A 532 28.64 -12.65 -20.33
C ASP A 532 27.86 -13.44 -19.28
N ASN A 533 28.53 -14.04 -18.28
CA ASN A 533 27.89 -14.65 -17.13
C ASN A 533 27.84 -13.73 -15.92
N ASP A 534 28.16 -12.46 -16.07
CA ASP A 534 28.03 -11.46 -15.02
C ASP A 534 26.65 -11.52 -14.35
N ASN A 535 26.65 -11.29 -13.06
CA ASN A 535 25.44 -11.34 -12.23
C ASN A 535 25.32 -10.07 -11.39
N SER A 536 24.44 -9.19 -11.80
CA SER A 536 24.11 -7.95 -11.09
C SER A 536 22.96 -8.11 -10.06
N GLY A 537 22.43 -9.35 -9.88
CA GLY A 537 21.43 -9.66 -8.86
C GLY A 537 20.13 -10.29 -9.39
N VAL A 538 19.02 -9.99 -8.74
CA VAL A 538 17.69 -10.52 -9.02
C VAL A 538 16.66 -9.41 -9.04
N LEU A 539 15.85 -9.36 -10.10
CA LEU A 539 14.72 -8.43 -10.23
C LEU A 539 13.45 -9.22 -10.55
N LYS A 540 12.47 -9.17 -9.65
CA LYS A 540 11.19 -9.88 -9.80
C LYS A 540 10.02 -9.07 -9.25
N TYR A 541 8.91 -9.05 -10.00
CA TYR A 541 7.68 -8.37 -9.63
C TYR A 541 7.94 -6.93 -9.20
N ILE A 542 8.51 -6.15 -10.12
CA ILE A 542 8.82 -4.73 -9.92
C ILE A 542 7.98 -3.90 -10.90
N ARG A 543 7.35 -2.86 -10.39
CA ARG A 543 6.67 -1.85 -11.18
C ARG A 543 7.40 -0.52 -11.07
N LEU A 544 7.84 0.02 -12.21
CA LEU A 544 8.44 1.34 -12.33
C LEU A 544 7.43 2.27 -13.00
N GLU A 545 7.09 3.36 -12.34
CA GLU A 545 6.04 4.28 -12.78
C GLU A 545 6.59 5.68 -12.98
N TYR A 546 6.20 6.35 -14.08
CA TYR A 546 6.48 7.77 -14.34
C TYR A 546 7.97 8.12 -14.49
N THR A 547 8.76 7.20 -14.99
CA THR A 547 10.17 7.38 -15.33
C THR A 547 10.38 8.26 -16.57
N GLY A 548 11.61 8.45 -17.01
CA GLY A 548 11.90 9.12 -18.27
C GLY A 548 12.40 10.57 -18.13
N TYR A 549 13.03 10.93 -17.01
CA TYR A 549 13.52 12.29 -16.82
C TYR A 549 14.60 12.62 -17.87
N ALA A 550 14.38 13.71 -18.60
CA ALA A 550 15.34 14.24 -19.58
C ALA A 550 16.37 15.15 -18.89
N PHE A 551 17.63 14.71 -18.86
CA PHE A 551 18.74 15.50 -18.33
C PHE A 551 19.16 16.61 -19.31
N ASP A 552 19.14 16.30 -20.59
CA ASP A 552 19.36 17.23 -21.71
C ASP A 552 18.75 16.62 -22.99
N GLU A 553 19.02 17.22 -24.17
CA GLU A 553 18.47 16.75 -25.46
C GLU A 553 19.09 15.43 -25.97
N GLU A 554 20.13 14.90 -25.33
CA GLU A 554 20.84 13.67 -25.74
C GLU A 554 20.89 12.59 -24.64
N HIS A 555 20.46 12.90 -23.41
CA HIS A 555 20.50 12.01 -22.25
C HIS A 555 19.15 12.01 -21.54
N GLU A 556 18.40 10.96 -21.76
CA GLU A 556 17.11 10.70 -21.12
C GLU A 556 17.20 9.41 -20.30
N ALA A 557 16.31 9.26 -19.35
CA ALA A 557 16.34 8.14 -18.41
C ALA A 557 15.19 7.18 -18.69
N ASN A 558 15.51 5.94 -18.99
CA ASN A 558 14.54 4.87 -19.21
C ASN A 558 13.82 4.41 -17.93
N GLY A 559 12.83 3.56 -18.08
CA GLY A 559 12.28 2.80 -16.97
C GLY A 559 13.37 1.93 -16.34
N VAL A 560 13.96 1.02 -17.11
CA VAL A 560 15.14 0.27 -16.71
C VAL A 560 16.16 0.24 -17.86
N SER A 561 17.39 0.68 -17.59
CA SER A 561 18.50 0.57 -18.52
C SER A 561 19.44 -0.57 -18.09
N PHE A 562 19.69 -1.53 -18.98
CA PHE A 562 20.60 -2.64 -18.79
C PHE A 562 21.90 -2.41 -19.56
N TYR A 563 22.90 -1.82 -18.94
CA TYR A 563 24.21 -1.51 -19.53
C TYR A 563 25.20 -2.69 -19.39
N GLY A 564 25.42 -3.45 -20.42
CA GLY A 564 26.34 -4.58 -20.41
C GLY A 564 26.05 -5.63 -19.34
N VAL A 565 24.78 -5.86 -19.04
CA VAL A 565 24.36 -6.81 -18.01
C VAL A 565 24.45 -8.25 -18.52
N GLY A 566 24.98 -9.16 -17.71
CA GLY A 566 25.20 -10.56 -18.06
C GLY A 566 24.03 -11.50 -17.76
N ASN A 567 24.06 -12.68 -18.38
CA ASN A 567 22.98 -13.69 -18.27
C ASN A 567 22.95 -14.43 -16.92
N GLY A 568 23.87 -14.15 -16.01
CA GLY A 568 23.80 -14.57 -14.61
C GLY A 568 22.80 -13.75 -13.79
N THR A 569 22.36 -12.59 -14.28
CA THR A 569 21.33 -11.74 -13.67
C THR A 569 19.94 -12.31 -13.95
N THR A 570 19.08 -12.39 -12.94
CA THR A 570 17.69 -12.83 -13.09
C THR A 570 16.78 -11.64 -13.27
N VAL A 571 15.97 -11.62 -14.34
CA VAL A 571 15.00 -10.54 -14.62
C VAL A 571 13.66 -11.15 -15.06
N GLU A 572 12.65 -11.04 -14.18
CA GLU A 572 11.33 -11.63 -14.42
C GLU A 572 10.21 -10.73 -13.81
N HIS A 573 9.09 -10.57 -14.53
CA HIS A 573 7.90 -9.83 -14.06
C HIS A 573 8.23 -8.37 -13.71
N LEU A 574 8.63 -7.58 -14.70
CA LEU A 574 8.82 -6.15 -14.58
C LEU A 574 7.78 -5.39 -15.40
N GLN A 575 7.25 -4.30 -14.84
CA GLN A 575 6.44 -3.34 -15.59
C GLN A 575 7.10 -1.96 -15.59
N ALA A 576 7.20 -1.33 -16.78
CA ALA A 576 7.38 0.10 -16.95
C ALA A 576 6.02 0.73 -17.34
N TYR A 577 5.60 1.75 -16.60
CA TYR A 577 4.29 2.37 -16.74
C TYR A 577 4.40 3.90 -16.86
N GLN A 578 3.91 4.44 -17.99
CA GLN A 578 3.86 5.87 -18.26
C GLN A 578 5.22 6.59 -18.09
N GLY A 579 6.27 6.03 -18.70
CA GLY A 579 7.55 6.73 -18.85
C GLY A 579 7.51 7.77 -19.96
N SER A 580 8.35 8.82 -19.87
CA SER A 580 8.53 9.78 -20.97
C SER A 580 9.70 9.44 -21.91
N ASP A 581 10.35 8.33 -21.66
CA ASP A 581 11.39 7.73 -22.46
C ASP A 581 11.11 6.23 -22.56
N ASP A 582 12.11 5.39 -22.90
CA ASP A 582 11.89 3.98 -23.10
C ASP A 582 11.41 3.27 -21.84
N GLY A 583 10.58 2.25 -22.04
CA GLY A 583 10.21 1.35 -20.95
C GLY A 583 11.40 0.52 -20.48
N PHE A 584 12.09 -0.12 -21.39
CA PHE A 584 13.27 -0.98 -21.14
C PHE A 584 14.27 -0.86 -22.25
N GLU A 585 15.51 -0.51 -21.92
CA GLU A 585 16.59 -0.42 -22.91
C GLU A 585 17.80 -1.30 -22.57
N PHE A 586 18.38 -1.93 -23.60
CA PHE A 586 19.48 -2.89 -23.49
C PHE A 586 20.70 -2.40 -24.26
N PHE A 587 21.71 -1.91 -23.54
CA PHE A 587 23.00 -1.47 -24.09
C PHE A 587 24.00 -2.62 -24.08
N GLY A 588 24.02 -3.45 -25.10
CA GLY A 588 24.85 -4.65 -25.13
C GLY A 588 24.47 -5.69 -24.08
N GLY A 589 25.41 -6.56 -23.76
CA GLY A 589 25.24 -7.62 -22.77
C GLY A 589 24.45 -8.84 -23.25
N SER A 590 24.18 -9.72 -22.31
CA SER A 590 23.55 -11.02 -22.55
C SER A 590 22.42 -11.35 -21.57
N VAL A 591 21.94 -10.35 -20.85
CA VAL A 591 20.84 -10.53 -19.86
C VAL A 591 19.61 -11.16 -20.53
N ASN A 592 19.03 -12.13 -19.82
CA ASN A 592 17.82 -12.82 -20.26
C ASN A 592 16.62 -12.31 -19.46
N VAL A 593 15.49 -12.05 -20.12
CA VAL A 593 14.31 -11.46 -19.48
C VAL A 593 13.02 -12.23 -19.77
N LYS A 594 12.12 -12.29 -18.78
CA LYS A 594 10.78 -12.91 -18.94
C LYS A 594 9.69 -12.06 -18.30
N TYR A 595 8.49 -12.14 -18.88
CA TYR A 595 7.30 -11.53 -18.32
C TYR A 595 7.45 -10.01 -18.12
N MET A 596 7.82 -9.32 -19.20
CA MET A 596 8.00 -7.87 -19.19
C MET A 596 6.77 -7.16 -19.76
N VAL A 597 6.35 -6.08 -19.14
CA VAL A 597 5.22 -5.26 -19.57
C VAL A 597 5.65 -3.80 -19.68
N ALA A 598 5.55 -3.19 -20.85
CA ALA A 598 5.68 -1.76 -21.06
C ALA A 598 4.31 -1.18 -21.41
N THR A 599 3.82 -0.26 -20.63
CA THR A 599 2.50 0.35 -20.77
C THR A 599 2.65 1.86 -20.90
N ASP A 600 2.20 2.42 -22.02
CA ASP A 600 2.08 3.87 -22.22
C ASP A 600 3.39 4.64 -22.05
N CYS A 601 4.54 4.05 -22.39
CA CYS A 601 5.82 4.76 -22.50
C CYS A 601 5.82 5.66 -23.76
N SER A 602 6.34 6.90 -23.66
CA SER A 602 6.17 7.87 -24.77
C SER A 602 7.20 7.74 -25.85
N ASP A 603 8.40 7.25 -25.56
CA ASP A 603 9.34 6.81 -26.61
C ASP A 603 9.11 5.30 -26.85
N ASP A 604 10.09 4.47 -26.82
CA ASP A 604 9.94 3.07 -27.18
C ASP A 604 9.52 2.21 -25.97
N SER A 605 8.69 1.20 -26.22
CA SER A 605 8.35 0.26 -25.16
C SER A 605 9.52 -0.64 -24.79
N PHE A 606 10.28 -1.08 -25.80
CA PHE A 606 11.52 -1.85 -25.69
C PHE A 606 12.52 -1.33 -26.69
N ASP A 607 13.75 -1.04 -26.29
CA ASP A 607 14.86 -0.74 -27.18
C ASP A 607 16.08 -1.64 -26.91
N TRP A 608 16.87 -1.88 -27.91
CA TRP A 608 18.20 -2.47 -27.76
C TRP A 608 19.20 -1.94 -28.77
N THR A 609 20.39 -1.80 -28.29
CA THR A 609 21.54 -1.32 -29.04
C THR A 609 22.83 -2.02 -28.59
N GLU A 610 23.96 -1.61 -29.11
CA GLU A 610 25.30 -1.99 -28.66
C GLU A 610 25.60 -3.50 -28.56
N GLY A 611 24.90 -4.31 -29.36
CA GLY A 611 25.22 -5.73 -29.46
C GLY A 611 24.54 -6.64 -28.45
N TRP A 612 23.43 -6.25 -27.86
CA TRP A 612 22.66 -7.14 -26.97
C TRP A 612 22.33 -8.47 -27.65
N ASN A 613 22.59 -9.58 -26.95
CA ASN A 613 22.37 -10.94 -27.47
C ASN A 613 21.66 -11.87 -26.46
N GLY A 614 20.89 -11.30 -25.54
CA GLY A 614 20.09 -12.04 -24.57
C GLY A 614 18.89 -12.76 -25.16
N LYS A 615 18.11 -13.39 -24.31
CA LYS A 615 16.86 -14.07 -24.65
C LYS A 615 15.69 -13.40 -23.93
N ALA A 616 14.57 -13.31 -24.62
CA ALA A 616 13.35 -12.76 -24.05
C ALA A 616 12.12 -13.64 -24.31
N GLN A 617 11.24 -13.82 -23.30
CA GLN A 617 9.97 -14.51 -23.51
C GLN A 617 8.85 -13.84 -22.70
N PHE A 618 7.67 -13.78 -23.31
CA PHE A 618 6.47 -13.14 -22.73
C PHE A 618 6.66 -11.63 -22.54
N LEU A 619 6.83 -10.91 -23.66
CA LEU A 619 6.89 -9.46 -23.69
C LEU A 619 5.55 -8.85 -24.07
N VAL A 620 5.12 -7.82 -23.37
CA VAL A 620 3.92 -7.02 -23.66
C VAL A 620 4.32 -5.57 -23.83
N ALA A 621 3.95 -4.96 -24.97
CA ALA A 621 3.91 -3.53 -25.16
C ALA A 621 2.46 -3.13 -25.43
N TYR A 622 1.96 -2.14 -24.70
CA TYR A 622 0.62 -1.60 -24.86
C TYR A 622 0.66 -0.07 -24.83
N GLN A 623 0.04 0.56 -25.80
CA GLN A 623 -0.08 2.01 -25.88
C GLN A 623 -1.57 2.39 -26.00
N SER A 624 -2.07 3.15 -25.03
CA SER A 624 -3.38 3.80 -25.05
C SER A 624 -3.41 4.87 -26.15
N THR A 625 -4.59 5.38 -26.50
CA THR A 625 -4.69 6.39 -27.54
C THR A 625 -4.05 7.72 -27.11
N GLU A 626 -3.49 8.48 -28.04
CA GLU A 626 -2.91 9.79 -27.76
C GLU A 626 -3.92 10.76 -27.13
N ASP A 627 -5.19 10.64 -27.48
CA ASP A 627 -6.28 11.43 -26.88
C ASP A 627 -6.49 11.11 -25.39
N GLU A 628 -6.28 9.86 -24.96
CA GLU A 628 -6.37 9.43 -23.57
C GLU A 628 -5.13 9.83 -22.77
N LEU A 629 -3.96 9.74 -23.37
CA LEU A 629 -2.67 10.00 -22.72
C LEU A 629 -2.32 11.50 -22.67
N GLY A 630 -2.70 12.25 -23.69
CA GLY A 630 -2.29 13.64 -23.88
C GLY A 630 -0.87 13.80 -24.47
N TYR A 631 -0.22 12.68 -24.83
CA TYR A 631 1.09 12.65 -25.50
C TYR A 631 1.15 11.52 -26.54
N ALA A 632 2.11 11.63 -27.46
CA ALA A 632 2.37 10.60 -28.47
C ALA A 632 3.29 9.49 -27.90
N CYS A 633 3.18 8.28 -28.45
CA CYS A 633 4.10 7.18 -28.17
C CYS A 633 4.76 6.74 -29.47
N ASP A 634 6.09 6.49 -29.44
CA ASP A 634 6.85 6.04 -30.60
C ASP A 634 6.76 4.52 -30.78
N CYS A 635 7.85 3.79 -30.99
CA CYS A 635 7.80 2.40 -31.36
C CYS A 635 7.35 1.47 -30.20
N LEU A 636 6.80 0.33 -30.56
CA LEU A 636 6.60 -0.78 -29.60
C LEU A 636 7.92 -1.52 -29.33
N MET A 637 8.85 -1.44 -30.30
CA MET A 637 10.17 -2.02 -30.16
C MET A 637 11.12 -1.40 -31.22
N GLU A 638 12.15 -0.68 -30.77
CA GLU A 638 13.24 -0.22 -31.62
C GLU A 638 14.45 -1.16 -31.48
N CYS A 639 15.18 -1.37 -32.57
CA CYS A 639 16.06 -2.53 -32.62
C CYS A 639 17.33 -2.21 -33.41
N ASP A 640 18.41 -1.90 -32.71
CA ASP A 640 19.67 -1.47 -33.28
C ASP A 640 20.83 -2.42 -32.98
N ASN A 641 21.82 -2.53 -33.91
CA ASN A 641 23.10 -3.08 -33.53
C ASN A 641 24.00 -1.99 -32.93
N ASN A 642 24.14 -0.89 -33.64
CA ASN A 642 24.92 0.30 -33.20
C ASN A 642 24.59 1.47 -34.13
N GLY A 643 24.08 2.55 -33.59
CA GLY A 643 23.58 3.69 -34.36
C GLY A 643 24.65 4.39 -35.23
N SER A 644 25.92 4.27 -34.88
CA SER A 644 27.03 4.91 -35.60
C SER A 644 27.88 3.94 -36.45
N ASN A 645 27.86 2.64 -36.15
CA ASN A 645 28.64 1.60 -36.87
C ASN A 645 27.83 0.31 -37.01
N TYR A 646 27.06 0.19 -38.06
CA TYR A 646 26.17 -0.95 -38.34
C TYR A 646 26.86 -2.32 -38.39
N ALA A 647 28.18 -2.35 -38.58
CA ALA A 647 29.00 -3.56 -38.58
C ALA A 647 29.73 -3.78 -37.23
N ALA A 648 29.41 -3.03 -36.19
CA ALA A 648 30.04 -3.22 -34.89
C ALA A 648 29.84 -4.64 -34.35
N THR A 649 30.85 -5.14 -33.63
CA THR A 649 30.84 -6.52 -33.11
C THR A 649 31.19 -6.56 -31.63
N PRO A 650 30.55 -7.45 -30.84
CA PRO A 650 29.55 -8.45 -31.26
C PRO A 650 28.27 -7.80 -31.81
N VAL A 651 27.65 -8.44 -32.79
CA VAL A 651 26.42 -7.94 -33.42
C VAL A 651 25.23 -8.21 -32.48
N ALA A 652 24.32 -7.25 -32.33
CA ALA A 652 23.05 -7.48 -31.63
C ALA A 652 22.28 -8.63 -32.29
N HIS A 653 21.98 -9.67 -31.52
CA HIS A 653 21.29 -10.87 -32.01
C HIS A 653 20.45 -11.56 -30.92
N PRO A 654 19.46 -10.84 -30.32
CA PRO A 654 18.60 -11.45 -29.33
C PRO A 654 17.67 -12.51 -29.92
N VAL A 655 17.21 -13.44 -29.05
CA VAL A 655 16.18 -14.43 -29.40
C VAL A 655 14.91 -14.12 -28.57
N ILE A 656 13.86 -13.71 -29.25
CA ILE A 656 12.60 -13.24 -28.62
C ILE A 656 11.45 -14.16 -28.99
N ALA A 657 10.66 -14.56 -28.02
CA ALA A 657 9.48 -15.40 -28.25
C ALA A 657 8.26 -14.96 -27.43
N ASN A 658 7.09 -15.20 -27.99
CA ASN A 658 5.82 -14.90 -27.32
C ASN A 658 5.69 -13.43 -26.90
N ALA A 659 5.74 -12.51 -27.88
CA ALA A 659 5.46 -11.09 -27.66
C ALA A 659 4.05 -10.70 -28.16
N THR A 660 3.39 -9.81 -27.41
CA THR A 660 2.15 -9.13 -27.78
C THR A 660 2.41 -7.62 -27.80
N LEU A 661 2.39 -7.02 -28.97
CA LEU A 661 2.76 -5.62 -29.21
C LEU A 661 1.54 -4.88 -29.80
N VAL A 662 0.93 -4.01 -28.99
CA VAL A 662 -0.33 -3.33 -29.32
C VAL A 662 -0.13 -1.82 -29.25
N GLY A 663 -0.06 -1.18 -30.39
CA GLY A 663 0.10 0.26 -30.52
C GLY A 663 -1.24 1.01 -30.55
N ASN A 664 -1.15 2.33 -30.56
CA ASN A 664 -2.26 3.28 -30.38
C ASN A 664 -2.84 3.89 -31.67
N GLY A 665 -2.50 3.35 -32.83
CA GLY A 665 -2.93 3.88 -34.14
C GLY A 665 -2.09 5.03 -34.68
N GLY A 666 -1.03 5.44 -34.00
CA GLY A 666 -0.14 6.53 -34.41
C GLY A 666 0.67 6.21 -35.67
N ASP A 667 1.28 7.26 -36.25
CA ASP A 667 2.10 7.16 -37.47
C ASP A 667 3.45 6.44 -37.23
N ALA A 668 3.89 6.31 -35.99
CA ALA A 668 5.08 5.61 -35.57
C ALA A 668 5.06 4.12 -35.92
N GLN A 669 6.17 3.47 -35.80
CA GLN A 669 6.33 2.09 -36.24
C GLN A 669 6.02 1.13 -35.06
N GLY A 670 5.60 -0.07 -35.35
CA GLY A 670 5.42 -1.11 -34.35
C GLY A 670 6.78 -1.65 -33.94
N VAL A 671 7.30 -2.61 -34.68
CA VAL A 671 8.69 -3.08 -34.54
C VAL A 671 9.53 -2.46 -35.64
N ARG A 672 10.67 -1.89 -35.26
CA ARG A 672 11.62 -1.21 -36.17
C ARG A 672 12.97 -1.86 -36.09
N LEU A 673 13.31 -2.69 -37.06
CA LEU A 673 14.64 -3.36 -37.19
C LEU A 673 15.57 -2.51 -38.04
N ARG A 674 16.67 -2.01 -37.47
CA ARG A 674 17.57 -1.09 -38.22
C ARG A 674 19.06 -1.23 -37.83
N ALA A 675 19.91 -0.34 -38.31
CA ALA A 675 21.29 -0.13 -37.90
C ALA A 675 22.15 -1.43 -37.83
N GLY A 676 21.85 -2.40 -38.68
CA GLY A 676 22.62 -3.66 -38.75
C GLY A 676 22.25 -4.72 -37.72
N THR A 677 21.19 -4.53 -36.96
CA THR A 677 20.74 -5.55 -35.98
C THR A 677 20.41 -6.88 -36.61
N GLN A 678 20.67 -7.94 -35.89
CA GLN A 678 20.16 -9.29 -36.14
C GLN A 678 19.16 -9.63 -35.03
N VAL A 679 18.22 -10.54 -35.31
CA VAL A 679 17.20 -10.98 -34.35
C VAL A 679 16.62 -12.33 -34.75
N GLU A 680 16.30 -13.18 -33.78
CA GLU A 680 15.37 -14.29 -33.98
C GLU A 680 14.06 -13.97 -33.25
N LEU A 681 13.01 -13.61 -33.99
CA LEU A 681 11.69 -13.25 -33.46
C LEU A 681 10.67 -14.34 -33.76
N TYR A 682 10.09 -14.91 -32.72
CA TYR A 682 9.14 -16.02 -32.80
C TYR A 682 7.83 -15.72 -32.05
N ASN A 683 6.74 -16.35 -32.49
CA ASN A 683 5.46 -16.38 -31.75
C ASN A 683 4.92 -14.99 -31.36
N THR A 684 5.07 -13.99 -32.21
CA THR A 684 4.77 -12.60 -31.91
C THR A 684 3.51 -12.11 -32.61
N LEU A 685 2.71 -11.30 -31.91
CA LEU A 685 1.54 -10.58 -32.42
C LEU A 685 1.85 -9.07 -32.42
N ILE A 686 1.69 -8.39 -33.56
CA ILE A 686 1.98 -6.94 -33.71
C ILE A 686 0.81 -6.24 -34.37
N THR A 687 0.26 -5.22 -33.71
CA THR A 687 -0.89 -4.47 -34.19
C THR A 687 -0.89 -3.01 -33.71
N GLY A 688 -1.84 -2.22 -34.19
CA GLY A 688 -2.14 -0.88 -33.65
C GLY A 688 -1.30 0.25 -34.22
N LYS A 689 -0.25 -0.02 -34.99
CA LYS A 689 0.53 1.03 -35.69
C LYS A 689 0.31 0.97 -37.22
N GLU A 690 0.50 2.11 -37.90
CA GLU A 690 0.36 2.19 -39.38
C GLU A 690 1.35 1.26 -40.06
N LYS A 691 2.57 1.11 -39.52
CA LYS A 691 3.61 0.20 -39.98
C LYS A 691 3.95 -0.79 -38.86
N PRO A 692 3.23 -1.89 -38.71
CA PRO A 692 3.43 -2.80 -37.58
C PRO A 692 4.82 -3.41 -37.52
N LEU A 693 5.47 -3.64 -38.66
CA LEU A 693 6.84 -4.17 -38.75
C LEU A 693 7.59 -3.52 -39.91
N THR A 694 8.68 -2.85 -39.58
CA THR A 694 9.56 -2.19 -40.53
C THR A 694 10.97 -2.76 -40.45
N VAL A 695 11.60 -3.00 -41.60
CA VAL A 695 13.02 -3.35 -41.71
C VAL A 695 13.73 -2.25 -42.48
N GLU A 696 14.78 -1.74 -41.89
CA GLU A 696 15.56 -0.62 -42.41
C GLU A 696 17.04 -1.03 -42.50
N THR A 697 17.83 -0.35 -43.27
CA THR A 697 19.26 -0.59 -43.58
C THR A 697 19.56 -1.91 -44.29
N ALA A 698 20.50 -1.82 -45.20
CA ALA A 698 20.86 -2.97 -46.07
C ALA A 698 21.45 -4.14 -45.27
N GLU A 699 22.17 -3.86 -44.21
CA GLU A 699 22.78 -4.86 -43.31
C GLU A 699 21.72 -5.71 -42.63
N THR A 700 20.69 -5.07 -42.08
CA THR A 700 19.58 -5.74 -41.39
C THR A 700 18.72 -6.55 -42.36
N GLU A 701 18.36 -5.97 -43.53
CA GLU A 701 17.60 -6.69 -44.57
C GLU A 701 18.35 -7.89 -45.14
N ASN A 702 19.69 -7.76 -45.33
CA ASN A 702 20.52 -8.87 -45.77
C ASN A 702 20.58 -9.99 -44.71
N ALA A 703 20.72 -9.69 -43.45
CA ALA A 703 20.71 -10.69 -42.38
C ALA A 703 19.44 -11.55 -42.39
N LEU A 704 18.29 -10.93 -42.63
CA LEU A 704 17.01 -11.68 -42.83
C LEU A 704 16.99 -12.49 -44.11
N LYS A 705 17.49 -11.92 -45.21
CA LYS A 705 17.48 -12.58 -46.50
C LYS A 705 18.45 -13.79 -46.56
N GLU A 706 19.57 -13.72 -45.83
CA GLU A 706 20.57 -14.78 -45.72
C GLU A 706 20.25 -15.82 -44.67
N GLY A 707 19.22 -15.52 -43.78
CA GLY A 707 18.75 -16.42 -42.73
C GLY A 707 19.60 -16.38 -41.46
N THR A 708 20.47 -15.38 -41.29
CA THR A 708 21.15 -15.11 -40.04
C THR A 708 20.15 -14.58 -39.01
N SER A 709 19.27 -13.67 -39.44
CA SER A 709 18.07 -13.28 -38.66
C SER A 709 16.86 -14.10 -39.08
N LYS A 710 15.89 -14.25 -38.18
CA LYS A 710 14.66 -15.01 -38.47
C LYS A 710 13.44 -14.28 -37.96
N LEU A 711 12.42 -14.18 -38.79
CA LEU A 711 11.08 -13.78 -38.43
C LEU A 711 10.16 -14.97 -38.73
N GLU A 712 9.81 -15.78 -37.75
CA GLU A 712 9.00 -16.97 -37.91
C GLU A 712 7.84 -17.02 -36.90
N TYR A 713 6.68 -17.45 -37.32
CA TYR A 713 5.47 -17.49 -36.45
C TYR A 713 5.07 -16.09 -35.96
N VAL A 714 5.32 -15.06 -36.77
CA VAL A 714 4.95 -13.66 -36.47
C VAL A 714 3.67 -13.30 -37.21
N ALA A 715 2.69 -12.73 -36.54
CA ALA A 715 1.46 -12.28 -37.14
C ALA A 715 1.33 -10.76 -36.98
N ILE A 716 1.11 -10.06 -38.10
CA ILE A 716 1.06 -8.60 -38.16
C ILE A 716 -0.27 -8.10 -38.74
N SER A 717 -0.75 -6.95 -38.27
CA SER A 717 -2.06 -6.40 -38.66
C SER A 717 -2.12 -5.85 -40.09
N LYS A 718 -0.96 -5.48 -40.65
CA LYS A 718 -0.83 -5.04 -42.05
C LYS A 718 0.31 -5.80 -42.75
N GLU A 719 0.98 -5.17 -43.69
CA GLU A 719 2.12 -5.74 -44.40
C GLU A 719 3.45 -5.28 -43.75
N LEU A 720 4.51 -6.09 -43.88
CA LEU A 720 5.86 -5.68 -43.54
C LEU A 720 6.32 -4.57 -44.51
N THR A 721 6.94 -3.54 -43.97
CA THR A 721 7.59 -2.44 -44.70
C THR A 721 9.09 -2.70 -44.78
N SER A 722 9.64 -2.75 -46.00
CA SER A 722 11.08 -2.84 -46.28
C SER A 722 11.53 -1.52 -46.89
N LYS A 723 12.57 -0.89 -46.32
CA LYS A 723 13.09 0.38 -46.88
C LYS A 723 14.06 0.17 -48.04
N GLU A 724 14.88 -0.85 -47.98
CA GLU A 724 15.89 -1.16 -49.02
C GLU A 724 15.38 -2.13 -50.11
N ASN A 725 14.20 -2.71 -49.89
CA ASN A 725 13.59 -3.72 -50.79
C ASN A 725 14.43 -5.00 -51.00
N ILE A 726 15.27 -5.37 -50.04
CA ILE A 726 16.05 -6.59 -50.03
C ILE A 726 15.27 -7.76 -49.40
N TYR A 727 14.69 -7.52 -48.19
CA TYR A 727 13.78 -8.43 -47.52
C TYR A 727 12.35 -7.86 -47.55
N THR A 728 11.53 -8.40 -48.40
CA THR A 728 10.22 -7.83 -48.73
C THR A 728 9.09 -8.50 -47.96
N ASN A 729 7.86 -7.88 -47.99
CA ASN A 729 6.67 -8.51 -47.45
C ASN A 729 6.39 -9.88 -48.06
N ALA A 730 6.80 -10.14 -49.32
CA ALA A 730 6.68 -11.45 -49.94
C ALA A 730 7.64 -12.47 -49.30
N ASP A 731 8.84 -12.07 -48.92
CA ASP A 731 9.79 -12.96 -48.21
C ASP A 731 9.24 -13.27 -46.78
N PHE A 732 8.75 -12.26 -46.07
CA PHE A 732 8.14 -12.42 -44.77
C PHE A 732 6.96 -13.39 -44.78
N ALA A 733 6.05 -13.24 -45.76
CA ALA A 733 4.87 -14.08 -45.87
C ALA A 733 5.16 -15.55 -46.25
N GLN A 734 6.37 -15.82 -46.76
CA GLN A 734 6.83 -17.19 -47.07
C GLN A 734 7.54 -17.89 -45.90
N ALA A 735 7.99 -17.14 -44.91
CA ALA A 735 8.61 -17.69 -43.71
C ALA A 735 7.59 -18.50 -42.87
N ALA A 736 8.10 -19.47 -42.13
CA ALA A 736 7.26 -20.42 -41.41
C ALA A 736 6.29 -19.73 -40.43
N GLY A 737 4.99 -19.97 -40.56
CA GLY A 737 3.97 -19.55 -39.64
C GLY A 737 3.67 -18.03 -39.60
N ASN A 738 4.29 -17.25 -40.48
CA ASN A 738 4.03 -15.80 -40.56
C ASN A 738 2.68 -15.50 -41.22
N LEU A 739 2.03 -14.44 -40.71
CA LEU A 739 0.72 -13.99 -41.19
C LEU A 739 0.71 -12.47 -41.35
N THR A 740 0.16 -11.97 -42.46
CA THR A 740 -0.05 -10.53 -42.70
C THR A 740 -1.53 -10.19 -42.72
N ASN A 741 -1.86 -8.87 -42.57
CA ASN A 741 -3.23 -8.35 -42.62
C ASN A 741 -4.17 -9.06 -41.61
N GLN A 742 -3.69 -9.32 -40.40
CA GLN A 742 -4.45 -10.01 -39.35
C GLN A 742 -5.27 -9.02 -38.50
N THR A 743 -6.40 -9.50 -38.03
CA THR A 743 -7.18 -8.83 -36.98
C THR A 743 -7.13 -9.70 -35.74
N PHE A 744 -6.76 -9.08 -34.61
CA PHE A 744 -6.67 -9.77 -33.33
C PHE A 744 -7.88 -9.44 -32.46
N SER A 745 -8.23 -10.35 -31.56
CA SER A 745 -9.30 -10.18 -30.59
C SER A 745 -8.71 -10.35 -29.18
N TRP A 746 -8.88 -9.33 -28.39
CA TRP A 746 -8.42 -9.30 -27.00
C TRP A 746 -9.62 -9.45 -26.05
N THR A 747 -9.44 -10.13 -24.93
CA THR A 747 -10.42 -10.15 -23.82
C THR A 747 -10.29 -8.90 -22.96
N ASP A 748 -9.08 -8.36 -22.89
CA ASP A 748 -8.74 -7.07 -22.30
C ASP A 748 -7.44 -6.57 -22.93
N LYS A 749 -7.27 -5.27 -23.16
CA LYS A 749 -6.06 -4.56 -23.67
C LYS A 749 -5.20 -5.42 -24.64
N TYR A 750 -4.37 -6.28 -24.09
CA TYR A 750 -3.41 -7.15 -24.76
C TYR A 750 -3.60 -8.66 -24.42
N VAL A 751 -4.63 -9.00 -23.64
CA VAL A 751 -4.88 -10.37 -23.18
C VAL A 751 -5.53 -11.19 -24.27
N GLY A 752 -4.77 -12.09 -24.87
CA GLY A 752 -5.20 -12.98 -25.95
C GLY A 752 -4.02 -13.57 -26.70
N THR A 753 -4.24 -14.71 -27.33
CA THR A 753 -3.24 -15.44 -28.11
C THR A 753 -3.82 -15.93 -29.42
N ALA A 754 -2.97 -16.26 -30.39
CA ALA A 754 -3.35 -16.91 -31.64
C ALA A 754 -2.69 -18.29 -31.76
N ASP A 755 -3.41 -19.27 -32.30
CA ASP A 755 -2.95 -20.64 -32.48
C ASP A 755 -1.74 -20.74 -33.43
N GLY A 756 -1.01 -21.84 -33.30
CA GLY A 756 0.04 -22.21 -34.24
C GLY A 756 1.37 -21.49 -34.01
N GLY A 757 1.86 -21.54 -32.79
CA GLY A 757 3.21 -21.10 -32.40
C GLY A 757 4.24 -22.22 -32.57
N LYS A 758 5.53 -21.87 -32.50
CA LYS A 758 6.70 -22.74 -32.50
C LYS A 758 7.12 -23.10 -31.07
N ASP A 759 7.34 -24.38 -30.84
CA ASP A 759 7.91 -24.83 -29.55
C ASP A 759 9.42 -24.59 -29.54
N LEU A 760 9.90 -23.73 -28.65
CA LEU A 760 11.32 -23.40 -28.45
C LEU A 760 11.91 -24.05 -27.20
N SER A 761 11.19 -24.91 -26.50
CA SER A 761 11.59 -25.52 -25.21
C SER A 761 12.77 -26.51 -25.33
N ALA A 762 13.32 -26.72 -26.53
CA ALA A 762 14.62 -27.39 -26.71
C ALA A 762 15.76 -26.58 -26.08
N ASP A 763 15.65 -25.27 -26.04
CA ASP A 763 16.44 -24.38 -25.18
C ASP A 763 15.74 -24.22 -23.83
N SER A 764 16.42 -24.54 -22.74
CA SER A 764 15.86 -24.56 -21.39
C SER A 764 15.39 -23.19 -20.87
N PHE A 765 15.81 -22.11 -21.49
CA PHE A 765 15.31 -20.77 -21.17
C PHE A 765 13.82 -20.64 -21.55
N PHE A 766 13.39 -21.14 -22.71
CA PHE A 766 12.03 -20.94 -23.17
C PHE A 766 11.05 -21.93 -22.56
N ALA A 767 9.99 -21.42 -21.96
CA ALA A 767 8.82 -22.21 -21.62
C ALA A 767 8.17 -22.78 -22.88
N LYS A 768 7.60 -23.99 -22.77
CA LYS A 768 6.96 -24.65 -23.87
C LYS A 768 5.63 -23.95 -24.24
N THR A 769 5.53 -23.45 -25.45
CA THR A 769 4.32 -22.83 -25.99
C THR A 769 4.00 -23.41 -27.38
N ASN A 770 2.74 -23.32 -27.80
CA ASN A 770 2.27 -23.70 -29.15
C ASN A 770 1.37 -22.62 -29.76
N TYR A 771 1.45 -21.41 -29.23
CA TYR A 771 0.65 -20.24 -29.59
C TYR A 771 1.53 -19.01 -29.83
N LYS A 772 0.98 -17.97 -30.47
CA LYS A 772 1.58 -16.65 -30.66
C LYS A 772 0.97 -15.70 -29.66
N GLY A 773 1.76 -14.75 -29.16
CA GLY A 773 1.38 -13.76 -28.15
C GLY A 773 1.91 -14.11 -26.76
N ALA A 774 1.82 -13.14 -25.84
CA ALA A 774 2.42 -13.21 -24.50
C ALA A 774 1.46 -13.70 -23.42
N VAL A 775 0.19 -13.28 -23.48
CA VAL A 775 -0.76 -13.43 -22.35
C VAL A 775 -1.96 -14.24 -22.81
N LYS A 776 -2.17 -15.41 -22.21
CA LYS A 776 -3.36 -16.25 -22.45
C LYS A 776 -4.52 -15.77 -21.59
N ALA A 777 -5.72 -15.79 -22.14
CA ALA A 777 -6.93 -15.38 -21.41
C ALA A 777 -7.29 -16.27 -20.21
N ASP A 778 -6.86 -17.53 -20.21
CA ASP A 778 -7.07 -18.50 -19.12
C ASP A 778 -5.86 -18.62 -18.15
N GLU A 779 -4.76 -17.93 -18.44
CA GLU A 779 -3.53 -17.91 -17.65
C GLU A 779 -2.91 -16.49 -17.71
N ASP A 780 -3.66 -15.48 -17.25
CA ASP A 780 -3.21 -14.08 -17.27
C ASP A 780 -2.21 -13.83 -16.16
N TRP A 781 -0.93 -13.91 -16.51
CA TRP A 781 0.17 -13.66 -15.58
C TRP A 781 0.38 -12.17 -15.25
N THR A 782 -0.31 -11.26 -15.94
CA THR A 782 -0.24 -9.81 -15.67
C THR A 782 -1.24 -9.38 -14.60
N ALA A 783 -2.28 -10.18 -14.37
CA ALA A 783 -3.36 -9.85 -13.46
C ALA A 783 -2.87 -9.67 -12.01
N GLY A 784 -3.34 -8.60 -11.37
CA GLY A 784 -3.14 -8.33 -9.93
C GLY A 784 -1.88 -7.58 -9.56
N TRP A 785 -0.88 -7.45 -10.46
CA TRP A 785 0.36 -6.73 -10.16
C TRP A 785 0.73 -5.64 -11.19
N THR A 786 0.15 -5.64 -12.37
CA THR A 786 0.33 -4.58 -13.40
C THR A 786 -0.82 -3.56 -13.37
N LEU A 787 -0.56 -2.36 -13.94
CA LEU A 787 -1.51 -1.25 -14.14
C LEU A 787 -2.15 -1.26 -15.53
#